data_898ff61359453f06140dde161afe44d4
#
_entry.id   898ff61359453f06140dde161afe44d4
#
_cell.length_a   1.000
_cell.length_b   1.000
_cell.length_c   1.000
_cell.angle_alpha   90.00
_cell.angle_beta   90.00
_cell.angle_gamma   90.00
#
_symmetry.space_group_name_H-M   'P 1'
#
loop_
_entity.id
_entity.type
_entity.pdbx_description
1 polymer ?
#
loop_
_entity_poly.entity_id
_entity_poly.type
_entity_poly.pdbx_seq_one_letter_code
_entity_poly.pdbx_strand_id
1 'polypeptide(L)'
;MERQTYTYDEAFEASLQYFKGDELAARVWVNKYAVKDSFGNIFEKSPEDMHWRIANEVARIEAKYKNGLNAQQLYELLDHFKYIVPQGSPMTGIGNDFQVASLSNCFVIGIDGAADSYGGIIRIDEEQVQLMKRRGGVGHDLSHIRPKGSPVKNSALTSTGLVPFMERYSNSTREVAQDGRRGALMLSVSIKHPDSEAFIDAKMTEGKVTGANVSVKLDDAFMQAAVNGTPYKQQYPVDSDQPVFTKDIDASALWKKIVHNAWKSAEPGVLFWDTIIRESVPDCYADLGYRTVSTNPCGEIPLCPYDSCRLLAINLYSYVVNPYTKEAYFDFDLFKKHVALAQRIMDDIIDLELEKIEKIIAKIDSDPESEEVKEAEKHLWEKIYKKSGQGRRTGVGITAEGDMLAAMGLRYGTEEATEFSEQVHKTIALEAYRSSVNMAKERGAFAIYDSEREKNNPFINRLKEADPELYEEMKKYGRRNIACLTIAPTGTTSLMTQTTSGIEPVFMPVYKRRRKVNPNDPQTHVDFVDETGDAFEEYIVFHHKFVEWMTVNGYDPTKRYTQEEIDKLVEKSPYYKATSNDVDWLMKVKMQGRIQKWVDHSISVTINLPNDVDEALVNRLYVEAWRSGCKGCTVYRDGSRSGVLLSTKRTRKTKKKNFPLANHLR
;
A
#
# COMPACT_ATOMS: atom_id res chain seq x y z
N MET A 1 -2.71 -36.35 -14.16
CA MET A 1 -3.92 -35.72 -14.74
C MET A 1 -3.51 -34.38 -15.39
N GLU A 2 -3.74 -34.25 -16.69
CA GLU A 2 -3.56 -32.97 -17.33
C GLU A 2 -4.56 -31.96 -16.72
N ARG A 3 -4.06 -30.79 -16.31
CA ARG A 3 -4.91 -29.69 -15.84
C ARG A 3 -5.68 -29.11 -17.01
N GLN A 4 -6.94 -28.78 -16.79
CA GLN A 4 -7.75 -28.11 -17.79
C GLN A 4 -7.21 -26.71 -18.07
N THR A 5 -7.13 -26.34 -19.34
CA THR A 5 -6.72 -25.02 -19.80
C THR A 5 -7.88 -24.30 -20.46
N TYR A 6 -7.82 -22.96 -20.44
CA TYR A 6 -8.81 -22.09 -21.05
C TYR A 6 -8.11 -21.12 -21.99
N THR A 7 -8.78 -20.75 -23.06
CA THR A 7 -8.33 -19.64 -23.91
C THR A 7 -8.56 -18.32 -23.16
N TYR A 8 -7.89 -17.26 -23.61
CA TYR A 8 -8.14 -15.93 -23.05
C TYR A 8 -9.62 -15.54 -23.16
N ASP A 9 -10.24 -15.79 -24.31
CA ASP A 9 -11.64 -15.45 -24.54
C ASP A 9 -12.58 -16.23 -23.64
N GLU A 10 -12.30 -17.52 -23.40
CA GLU A 10 -13.10 -18.33 -22.47
C GLU A 10 -12.99 -17.80 -21.03
N ALA A 11 -11.79 -17.48 -20.57
CA ALA A 11 -11.56 -16.94 -19.23
C ALA A 11 -12.16 -15.53 -19.09
N PHE A 12 -11.99 -14.69 -20.10
CA PHE A 12 -12.58 -13.36 -20.11
C PHE A 12 -14.11 -13.41 -20.05
N GLU A 13 -14.73 -14.27 -20.86
CA GLU A 13 -16.20 -14.40 -20.91
C GLU A 13 -16.77 -14.92 -19.58
N ALA A 14 -16.15 -15.94 -18.99
CA ALA A 14 -16.56 -16.46 -17.70
C ALA A 14 -16.39 -15.41 -16.58
N SER A 15 -15.29 -14.66 -16.63
CA SER A 15 -15.02 -13.59 -15.67
C SER A 15 -15.97 -12.40 -15.84
N LEU A 16 -16.32 -12.08 -17.08
CA LEU A 16 -17.30 -11.04 -17.39
C LEU A 16 -18.66 -11.35 -16.75
N GLN A 17 -19.09 -12.62 -16.83
CA GLN A 17 -20.31 -13.08 -16.16
C GLN A 17 -20.18 -12.99 -14.64
N TYR A 18 -19.03 -13.38 -14.10
CA TYR A 18 -18.74 -13.30 -12.66
C TYR A 18 -18.87 -11.86 -12.14
N PHE A 19 -18.36 -10.90 -12.87
CA PHE A 19 -18.40 -9.47 -12.53
C PHE A 19 -19.64 -8.75 -13.08
N LYS A 20 -20.64 -9.48 -13.56
CA LYS A 20 -21.93 -8.93 -14.07
C LYS A 20 -21.75 -7.86 -15.15
N GLY A 21 -20.85 -8.12 -16.07
CA GLY A 21 -20.61 -7.26 -17.24
C GLY A 21 -19.53 -6.19 -17.06
N ASP A 22 -18.83 -6.16 -15.94
CA ASP A 22 -17.71 -5.24 -15.71
C ASP A 22 -16.45 -5.73 -16.45
N GLU A 23 -16.22 -5.19 -17.64
CA GLU A 23 -15.09 -5.57 -18.50
C GLU A 23 -13.75 -5.27 -17.88
N LEU A 24 -13.62 -4.15 -17.17
CA LEU A 24 -12.36 -3.75 -16.54
C LEU A 24 -11.97 -4.74 -15.43
N ALA A 25 -12.89 -5.10 -14.56
CA ALA A 25 -12.66 -6.08 -13.51
C ALA A 25 -12.28 -7.44 -14.09
N ALA A 26 -13.00 -7.90 -15.12
CA ALA A 26 -12.74 -9.17 -15.79
C ALA A 26 -11.35 -9.19 -16.42
N ARG A 27 -10.97 -8.13 -17.11
CA ARG A 27 -9.68 -8.01 -17.79
C ARG A 27 -8.52 -7.96 -16.79
N VAL A 28 -8.67 -7.20 -15.71
CA VAL A 28 -7.68 -7.13 -14.62
C VAL A 28 -7.46 -8.50 -14.00
N TRP A 29 -8.53 -9.21 -13.69
CA TRP A 29 -8.39 -10.54 -13.09
C TRP A 29 -7.69 -11.53 -14.01
N VAL A 30 -8.13 -11.64 -15.27
CA VAL A 30 -7.51 -12.57 -16.24
C VAL A 30 -6.04 -12.25 -16.46
N ASN A 31 -5.70 -10.97 -16.60
CA ASN A 31 -4.33 -10.56 -16.92
C ASN A 31 -3.38 -10.68 -15.75
N LYS A 32 -3.84 -10.43 -14.51
CA LYS A 32 -2.96 -10.31 -13.35
C LYS A 32 -3.02 -11.46 -12.36
N TYR A 33 -4.17 -12.13 -12.22
CA TYR A 33 -4.40 -13.06 -11.11
C TYR A 33 -4.71 -14.50 -11.50
N ALA A 34 -5.25 -14.73 -12.70
CA ALA A 34 -5.47 -16.07 -13.19
C ALA A 34 -4.15 -16.84 -13.29
N VAL A 35 -4.14 -18.08 -12.83
CA VAL A 35 -2.94 -18.92 -12.87
C VAL A 35 -2.57 -19.23 -14.31
N LYS A 36 -1.31 -18.97 -14.65
CA LYS A 36 -0.73 -19.16 -16.00
C LYS A 36 0.64 -19.82 -15.87
N ASP A 37 1.00 -20.58 -16.91
CA ASP A 37 2.39 -21.04 -17.07
C ASP A 37 3.20 -20.06 -17.92
N SER A 38 4.48 -20.36 -18.15
CA SER A 38 5.38 -19.55 -18.96
C SER A 38 5.06 -19.56 -20.46
N PHE A 39 4.15 -20.42 -20.89
CA PHE A 39 3.73 -20.58 -22.29
C PHE A 39 2.42 -19.84 -22.57
N GLY A 40 1.86 -19.13 -21.59
CA GLY A 40 0.62 -18.38 -21.72
C GLY A 40 -0.66 -19.20 -21.56
N ASN A 41 -0.56 -20.46 -21.15
CA ASN A 41 -1.73 -21.28 -20.84
C ASN A 41 -2.40 -20.78 -19.56
N ILE A 42 -3.73 -20.66 -19.58
CA ILE A 42 -4.54 -20.19 -18.46
C ILE A 42 -5.24 -21.40 -17.84
N PHE A 43 -5.12 -21.57 -16.53
CA PHE A 43 -5.62 -22.75 -15.81
C PHE A 43 -6.86 -22.44 -14.95
N GLU A 44 -7.29 -21.21 -14.91
CA GLU A 44 -8.47 -20.76 -14.18
C GLU A 44 -9.36 -19.94 -15.11
N LYS A 45 -10.67 -20.18 -15.11
CA LYS A 45 -11.60 -19.47 -15.99
C LYS A 45 -12.21 -18.23 -15.37
N SER A 46 -12.31 -18.20 -14.04
CA SER A 46 -12.94 -17.07 -13.32
C SER A 46 -12.39 -16.97 -11.90
N PRO A 47 -12.66 -15.85 -11.18
CA PRO A 47 -12.27 -15.71 -9.78
C PRO A 47 -12.77 -16.80 -8.85
N GLU A 48 -13.86 -17.49 -9.21
CA GLU A 48 -14.34 -18.63 -8.43
C GLU A 48 -13.26 -19.71 -8.29
N ASP A 49 -12.60 -20.08 -9.39
CA ASP A 49 -11.51 -21.05 -9.38
C ASP A 49 -10.33 -20.58 -8.51
N MET A 50 -10.00 -19.29 -8.59
CA MET A 50 -8.95 -18.70 -7.75
C MET A 50 -9.29 -18.76 -6.27
N HIS A 51 -10.52 -18.44 -5.90
CA HIS A 51 -10.93 -18.46 -4.50
C HIS A 51 -10.91 -19.87 -3.93
N TRP A 52 -11.27 -20.89 -4.72
CA TRP A 52 -11.13 -22.28 -4.29
C TRP A 52 -9.66 -22.69 -4.15
N ARG A 53 -8.79 -22.26 -5.06
CA ARG A 53 -7.34 -22.50 -4.96
C ARG A 53 -6.78 -21.94 -3.64
N ILE A 54 -7.11 -20.70 -3.31
CA ILE A 54 -6.67 -20.07 -2.07
C ILE A 54 -7.28 -20.77 -0.86
N ALA A 55 -8.58 -21.02 -0.88
CA ALA A 55 -9.30 -21.67 0.22
C ALA A 55 -8.75 -23.07 0.53
N ASN A 56 -8.45 -23.86 -0.49
CA ASN A 56 -7.89 -25.21 -0.32
C ASN A 56 -6.50 -25.16 0.32
N GLU A 57 -5.64 -24.26 -0.10
CA GLU A 57 -4.29 -24.12 0.46
C GLU A 57 -4.29 -23.62 1.90
N VAL A 58 -5.12 -22.64 2.20
CA VAL A 58 -5.26 -22.16 3.58
C VAL A 58 -5.86 -23.23 4.47
N ALA A 59 -6.84 -23.99 3.97
CA ALA A 59 -7.43 -25.14 4.71
C ALA A 59 -6.38 -26.21 5.01
N ARG A 60 -5.44 -26.45 4.10
CA ARG A 60 -4.34 -27.40 4.31
C ARG A 60 -3.47 -26.98 5.50
N ILE A 61 -3.18 -25.69 5.64
CA ILE A 61 -2.47 -25.16 6.80
C ILE A 61 -3.32 -25.26 8.06
N GLU A 62 -4.60 -24.87 7.99
CA GLU A 62 -5.54 -24.92 9.12
C GLU A 62 -5.67 -26.34 9.70
N ALA A 63 -5.57 -27.36 8.85
CA ALA A 63 -5.64 -28.76 9.29
C ALA A 63 -4.51 -29.18 10.23
N LYS A 64 -3.44 -28.42 10.31
CA LYS A 64 -2.32 -28.66 11.26
C LYS A 64 -2.66 -28.23 12.69
N TYR A 65 -3.71 -27.46 12.87
CA TYR A 65 -4.05 -26.84 14.15
C TYR A 65 -5.44 -27.31 14.63
N LYS A 66 -5.69 -27.15 15.92
CA LYS A 66 -7.01 -27.46 16.51
C LYS A 66 -8.04 -26.44 16.02
N ASN A 67 -9.28 -26.89 15.85
CA ASN A 67 -10.40 -26.06 15.42
C ASN A 67 -10.17 -25.39 14.06
N GLY A 68 -9.47 -26.07 13.16
CA GLY A 68 -9.14 -25.55 11.84
C GLY A 68 -10.37 -25.29 10.99
N LEU A 69 -10.32 -24.22 10.21
CA LEU A 69 -11.34 -23.91 9.21
C LEU A 69 -11.22 -24.87 8.02
N ASN A 70 -12.35 -25.28 7.46
CA ASN A 70 -12.38 -26.08 6.24
C ASN A 70 -12.41 -25.16 4.99
N ALA A 71 -12.19 -25.77 3.82
CA ALA A 71 -12.13 -25.01 2.56
C ALA A 71 -13.44 -24.28 2.24
N GLN A 72 -14.59 -24.88 2.55
CA GLN A 72 -15.90 -24.26 2.32
C GLN A 72 -16.05 -22.97 3.14
N GLN A 73 -15.70 -23.02 4.42
CA GLN A 73 -15.76 -21.84 5.30
C GLN A 73 -14.86 -20.72 4.79
N LEU A 74 -13.66 -21.07 4.33
CA LEU A 74 -12.69 -20.12 3.77
C LEU A 74 -13.18 -19.54 2.45
N TYR A 75 -13.71 -20.39 1.56
CA TYR A 75 -14.28 -19.96 0.29
C TYR A 75 -15.40 -18.92 0.49
N GLU A 76 -16.29 -19.14 1.43
CA GLU A 76 -17.40 -18.22 1.74
C GLU A 76 -16.92 -16.84 2.20
N LEU A 77 -15.74 -16.77 2.86
CA LEU A 77 -15.13 -15.49 3.25
C LEU A 77 -14.54 -14.74 2.05
N LEU A 78 -14.05 -15.47 1.05
CA LEU A 78 -13.35 -14.93 -0.13
C LEU A 78 -14.28 -14.63 -1.30
N ASP A 79 -15.36 -15.39 -1.43
CA ASP A 79 -16.20 -15.41 -2.62
C ASP A 79 -16.75 -14.03 -3.00
N HIS A 80 -16.69 -13.73 -4.29
CA HIS A 80 -17.13 -12.45 -4.86
C HIS A 80 -16.41 -11.23 -4.28
N PHE A 81 -15.22 -11.39 -3.68
CA PHE A 81 -14.49 -10.29 -3.05
C PHE A 81 -15.32 -9.56 -1.98
N LYS A 82 -16.25 -10.30 -1.38
CA LYS A 82 -17.27 -9.72 -0.50
C LYS A 82 -16.70 -9.29 0.86
N TYR A 83 -15.94 -10.15 1.52
CA TYR A 83 -15.49 -9.91 2.90
C TYR A 83 -13.99 -9.79 3.03
N ILE A 84 -13.25 -10.81 2.66
CA ILE A 84 -11.79 -10.90 2.83
C ILE A 84 -11.13 -10.99 1.46
N VAL A 85 -10.20 -10.09 1.19
CA VAL A 85 -9.55 -9.95 -0.11
C VAL A 85 -8.04 -9.98 0.08
N PRO A 86 -7.38 -11.14 -0.14
CA PRO A 86 -5.92 -11.18 -0.19
C PRO A 86 -5.41 -10.24 -1.26
N GLN A 87 -4.26 -9.61 -1.02
CA GLN A 87 -3.72 -8.61 -1.93
C GLN A 87 -2.57 -9.18 -2.76
N GLY A 88 -2.42 -8.68 -3.98
CA GLY A 88 -1.26 -8.89 -4.84
C GLY A 88 -0.64 -10.30 -4.81
N SER A 89 0.50 -10.43 -4.17
CA SER A 89 1.28 -11.68 -4.16
C SER A 89 0.56 -12.87 -3.52
N PRO A 90 -0.15 -12.75 -2.39
CA PRO A 90 -0.97 -13.84 -1.89
C PRO A 90 -2.04 -14.30 -2.88
N MET A 91 -2.73 -13.38 -3.51
CA MET A 91 -3.80 -13.70 -4.45
C MET A 91 -3.27 -14.45 -5.67
N THR A 92 -2.12 -14.05 -6.20
CA THR A 92 -1.50 -14.68 -7.36
C THR A 92 -0.78 -15.99 -7.01
N GLY A 93 -0.11 -16.01 -5.86
CA GLY A 93 0.90 -17.02 -5.56
C GLY A 93 0.43 -18.20 -4.73
N ILE A 94 -0.61 -18.03 -3.90
CA ILE A 94 -1.09 -19.15 -3.07
C ILE A 94 -1.58 -20.28 -3.97
N GLY A 95 -0.98 -21.46 -3.83
CA GLY A 95 -1.33 -22.63 -4.64
C GLY A 95 -0.84 -22.59 -6.09
N ASN A 96 -0.07 -21.58 -6.47
CA ASN A 96 0.50 -21.46 -7.80
C ASN A 96 1.89 -22.11 -7.83
N ASP A 97 2.02 -23.21 -8.55
CA ASP A 97 3.28 -23.99 -8.69
C ASP A 97 4.07 -23.64 -9.95
N PHE A 98 3.54 -22.79 -10.83
CA PHE A 98 4.20 -22.41 -12.08
C PHE A 98 5.27 -21.34 -11.90
N GLN A 99 5.19 -20.58 -10.83
CA GLN A 99 6.15 -19.52 -10.52
C GLN A 99 6.83 -19.80 -9.18
N VAL A 100 8.15 -19.69 -9.16
CA VAL A 100 8.92 -19.74 -7.92
C VAL A 100 9.01 -18.32 -7.38
N ALA A 101 8.00 -17.94 -6.62
CA ALA A 101 7.82 -16.57 -6.14
C ALA A 101 7.38 -16.53 -4.68
N SER A 102 7.60 -15.38 -4.04
CA SER A 102 7.18 -15.08 -2.68
C SER A 102 5.70 -14.72 -2.61
N LEU A 103 5.07 -14.93 -1.46
CA LEU A 103 3.74 -14.43 -1.13
C LEU A 103 3.79 -13.05 -0.46
N SER A 104 4.97 -12.55 -0.15
CA SER A 104 5.14 -11.23 0.46
C SER A 104 4.99 -10.14 -0.58
N ASN A 105 4.24 -9.09 -0.23
CA ASN A 105 4.04 -7.94 -1.11
C ASN A 105 5.23 -6.99 -1.04
N CYS A 106 5.88 -6.89 0.13
CA CYS A 106 6.84 -5.85 0.43
C CYS A 106 7.98 -6.36 1.30
N PHE A 107 9.17 -5.82 1.03
CA PHE A 107 10.41 -6.12 1.76
C PHE A 107 11.15 -4.81 2.04
N VAL A 108 11.93 -4.81 3.11
CA VAL A 108 12.97 -3.82 3.35
C VAL A 108 14.30 -4.56 3.46
N ILE A 109 15.35 -4.01 2.90
CA ILE A 109 16.69 -4.56 2.96
C ILE A 109 17.67 -3.54 3.55
N GLY A 110 18.81 -4.01 3.99
CA GLY A 110 19.88 -3.20 4.53
C GLY A 110 20.96 -4.09 5.11
N ILE A 111 22.22 -3.68 5.03
CA ILE A 111 23.34 -4.41 5.56
C ILE A 111 23.95 -3.64 6.73
N ASP A 112 23.91 -4.21 7.91
CA ASP A 112 24.48 -3.58 9.11
C ASP A 112 25.99 -3.34 8.95
N GLY A 113 26.41 -2.07 9.07
CA GLY A 113 27.79 -1.65 9.16
C GLY A 113 28.64 -1.73 7.89
N ALA A 114 28.11 -2.31 6.80
CA ALA A 114 28.90 -2.55 5.58
C ALA A 114 28.41 -1.74 4.36
N ALA A 115 27.29 -1.05 4.47
CA ALA A 115 26.58 -0.50 3.30
C ALA A 115 27.20 0.80 2.73
N ASP A 116 28.16 1.42 3.40
CA ASP A 116 28.86 2.62 2.93
C ASP A 116 30.08 2.32 2.05
N SER A 117 30.40 1.08 1.80
CA SER A 117 31.42 0.68 0.82
C SER A 117 30.77 0.33 -0.52
N TYR A 118 31.56 0.39 -1.60
CA TYR A 118 31.08 -0.12 -2.91
C TYR A 118 30.60 -1.55 -2.81
N GLY A 119 31.30 -2.40 -2.06
CA GLY A 119 30.85 -3.77 -1.84
C GLY A 119 29.47 -3.86 -1.20
N GLY A 120 29.22 -3.06 -0.19
CA GLY A 120 27.92 -2.99 0.48
C GLY A 120 26.82 -2.39 -0.39
N ILE A 121 27.12 -1.29 -1.08
CA ILE A 121 26.18 -0.61 -1.98
C ILE A 121 25.76 -1.54 -3.14
N ILE A 122 26.71 -2.20 -3.77
CA ILE A 122 26.43 -3.14 -4.87
C ILE A 122 25.71 -4.39 -4.36
N ARG A 123 26.03 -4.85 -3.16
CA ARG A 123 25.32 -5.98 -2.55
C ARG A 123 23.83 -5.64 -2.32
N ILE A 124 23.51 -4.44 -1.89
CA ILE A 124 22.12 -3.98 -1.75
C ILE A 124 21.42 -3.95 -3.11
N ASP A 125 22.10 -3.47 -4.14
CA ASP A 125 21.58 -3.48 -5.52
C ASP A 125 21.27 -4.89 -5.99
N GLU A 126 22.15 -5.84 -5.75
CA GLU A 126 21.93 -7.26 -6.05
C GLU A 126 20.72 -7.82 -5.28
N GLU A 127 20.66 -7.56 -3.98
CA GLU A 127 19.52 -8.02 -3.16
C GLU A 127 18.21 -7.43 -3.63
N GLN A 128 18.19 -6.15 -4.01
CA GLN A 128 17.02 -5.50 -4.58
C GLN A 128 16.50 -6.24 -5.82
N VAL A 129 17.37 -6.54 -6.76
CA VAL A 129 17.04 -7.25 -7.99
C VAL A 129 16.53 -8.67 -7.69
N GLN A 130 17.19 -9.38 -6.78
CA GLN A 130 16.81 -10.74 -6.40
C GLN A 130 15.40 -10.80 -5.78
N LEU A 131 15.01 -9.79 -5.01
CA LEU A 131 13.66 -9.70 -4.45
C LEU A 131 12.62 -9.32 -5.51
N MET A 132 12.95 -8.36 -6.35
CA MET A 132 12.02 -7.90 -7.39
C MET A 132 11.68 -8.98 -8.39
N LYS A 133 12.63 -9.83 -8.76
CA LYS A 133 12.36 -10.98 -9.65
C LYS A 133 11.43 -12.02 -9.04
N ARG A 134 11.25 -12.00 -7.69
CA ARG A 134 10.31 -12.86 -6.94
C ARG A 134 9.04 -12.14 -6.52
N ARG A 135 8.67 -11.05 -7.18
CA ARG A 135 7.47 -10.22 -7.03
C ARG A 135 7.44 -9.23 -5.86
N GLY A 136 8.50 -9.11 -5.09
CA GLY A 136 8.54 -8.17 -3.97
C GLY A 136 8.70 -6.72 -4.38
N GLY A 137 7.94 -5.81 -3.77
CA GLY A 137 8.28 -4.39 -3.69
C GLY A 137 9.36 -4.20 -2.63
N VAL A 138 10.32 -3.31 -2.87
CA VAL A 138 11.51 -3.18 -2.02
C VAL A 138 11.67 -1.75 -1.54
N GLY A 139 12.05 -1.59 -0.27
CA GLY A 139 12.49 -0.31 0.26
C GLY A 139 13.85 -0.44 0.94
N HIS A 140 14.67 0.60 0.84
CA HIS A 140 15.88 0.69 1.65
C HIS A 140 16.30 2.13 1.87
N ASP A 141 17.11 2.34 2.92
CA ASP A 141 17.52 3.65 3.38
C ASP A 141 18.94 3.96 2.92
N LEU A 142 19.19 5.22 2.58
CA LEU A 142 20.47 5.68 2.08
C LEU A 142 21.28 6.47 3.13
N SER A 143 20.76 6.62 4.35
CA SER A 143 21.37 7.48 5.37
C SER A 143 22.77 7.04 5.81
N HIS A 144 23.13 5.79 5.57
CA HIS A 144 24.44 5.23 5.90
C HIS A 144 25.54 5.59 4.89
N ILE A 145 25.20 6.09 3.71
CA ILE A 145 26.15 6.48 2.68
C ILE A 145 26.76 7.83 3.04
N ARG A 146 28.10 7.92 3.01
CA ARG A 146 28.80 9.16 3.38
C ARG A 146 28.42 10.32 2.46
N PRO A 147 28.41 11.57 3.00
CA PRO A 147 28.02 12.73 2.23
C PRO A 147 29.02 13.06 1.11
N LYS A 148 28.54 13.80 0.11
CA LYS A 148 29.39 14.33 -0.97
C LYS A 148 30.55 15.13 -0.40
N GLY A 149 31.75 14.88 -0.94
CA GLY A 149 32.99 15.56 -0.52
C GLY A 149 33.67 14.91 0.67
N SER A 150 33.07 13.90 1.32
CA SER A 150 33.72 13.16 2.40
C SER A 150 34.97 12.43 1.87
N PRO A 151 36.04 12.31 2.68
CA PRO A 151 37.24 11.58 2.26
C PRO A 151 36.94 10.11 2.00
N VAL A 152 37.50 9.58 0.93
CA VAL A 152 37.51 8.14 0.62
C VAL A 152 38.97 7.69 0.35
N LYS A 153 39.25 6.44 0.67
CA LYS A 153 40.57 5.85 0.49
C LYS A 153 40.72 5.11 -0.83
N ASN A 154 40.08 5.63 -1.88
CA ASN A 154 40.22 5.10 -3.23
C ASN A 154 40.74 6.18 -4.18
N SER A 155 40.82 5.88 -5.48
CA SER A 155 41.36 6.80 -6.50
C SER A 155 40.57 8.09 -6.67
N ALA A 156 39.30 8.16 -6.19
CA ALA A 156 38.47 9.36 -6.29
C ALA A 156 38.80 10.43 -5.25
N LEU A 157 39.45 10.04 -4.14
CA LEU A 157 39.83 10.88 -2.99
C LEU A 157 38.63 11.41 -2.20
N THR A 158 37.51 11.73 -2.85
CA THR A 158 36.29 12.23 -2.20
C THR A 158 35.03 11.50 -2.71
N SER A 159 34.03 11.45 -1.87
CA SER A 159 32.73 10.82 -2.16
C SER A 159 31.88 11.66 -3.11
N THR A 160 31.13 11.00 -4.00
CA THR A 160 30.14 11.63 -4.87
C THR A 160 28.77 11.83 -4.19
N GLY A 161 28.58 11.34 -2.96
CA GLY A 161 27.33 11.47 -2.20
C GLY A 161 26.26 10.48 -2.61
N LEU A 162 24.98 10.81 -2.29
CA LEU A 162 23.86 9.90 -2.44
C LEU A 162 23.33 9.77 -3.87
N VAL A 163 23.30 10.85 -4.63
CA VAL A 163 22.53 10.93 -5.88
C VAL A 163 22.93 9.90 -6.93
N PRO A 164 24.23 9.64 -7.18
CA PRO A 164 24.62 8.61 -8.15
C PRO A 164 24.12 7.22 -7.78
N PHE A 165 24.02 6.89 -6.50
CA PHE A 165 23.52 5.61 -6.04
C PHE A 165 21.99 5.52 -6.13
N MET A 166 21.28 6.62 -5.94
CA MET A 166 19.84 6.67 -6.23
C MET A 166 19.55 6.30 -7.68
N GLU A 167 20.35 6.81 -8.61
CA GLU A 167 20.23 6.50 -10.03
C GLU A 167 20.54 5.02 -10.33
N ARG A 168 21.56 4.46 -9.70
CA ARG A 168 21.89 3.04 -9.82
C ARG A 168 20.69 2.18 -9.42
N TYR A 169 20.15 2.39 -8.23
CA TYR A 169 19.02 1.61 -7.72
C TYR A 169 17.75 1.80 -8.56
N SER A 170 17.50 3.01 -9.02
CA SER A 170 16.40 3.31 -9.92
C SER A 170 16.51 2.58 -11.26
N ASN A 171 17.70 2.55 -11.84
CA ASN A 171 17.97 1.84 -13.10
C ASN A 171 17.73 0.33 -12.95
N SER A 172 18.21 -0.27 -11.87
CA SER A 172 18.00 -1.70 -11.59
C SER A 172 16.51 -2.05 -11.50
N THR A 173 15.71 -1.17 -10.90
CA THR A 173 14.26 -1.37 -10.82
C THR A 173 13.62 -1.44 -12.21
N ARG A 174 14.06 -0.60 -13.14
CA ARG A 174 13.48 -0.56 -14.48
C ARG A 174 13.82 -1.79 -15.33
N GLU A 175 14.93 -2.46 -15.03
CA GLU A 175 15.36 -3.68 -15.74
C GLU A 175 14.53 -4.90 -15.34
N VAL A 176 13.97 -4.95 -14.13
CA VAL A 176 13.27 -6.12 -13.62
C VAL A 176 11.80 -6.11 -14.03
N ALA A 177 11.39 -7.10 -14.82
CA ALA A 177 10.00 -7.32 -15.18
C ALA A 177 9.32 -8.26 -14.17
N GLN A 178 8.07 -7.98 -13.83
CA GLN A 178 7.25 -8.77 -12.90
C GLN A 178 5.89 -9.10 -13.54
N ASP A 179 5.86 -9.89 -14.60
CA ASP A 179 4.63 -10.32 -15.28
C ASP A 179 3.58 -9.19 -15.44
N GLY A 180 3.86 -8.27 -16.36
CA GLY A 180 2.97 -7.16 -16.68
C GLY A 180 3.05 -5.96 -15.74
N ARG A 181 3.96 -5.96 -14.75
CA ARG A 181 4.23 -4.80 -13.90
C ARG A 181 5.74 -4.59 -13.74
N ARG A 182 6.13 -3.36 -13.45
CA ARG A 182 7.52 -3.01 -13.12
C ARG A 182 7.80 -3.32 -11.65
N GLY A 183 9.08 -3.50 -11.31
CA GLY A 183 9.52 -3.50 -9.93
C GLY A 183 9.13 -2.18 -9.25
N ALA A 184 8.91 -2.23 -7.94
CA ALA A 184 8.60 -1.05 -7.14
C ALA A 184 9.69 -0.85 -6.08
N LEU A 185 10.18 0.39 -5.96
CA LEU A 185 11.28 0.74 -5.07
C LEU A 185 10.94 1.98 -4.25
N MET A 186 11.26 1.94 -2.95
CA MET A 186 11.30 3.11 -2.07
C MET A 186 12.74 3.38 -1.67
N LEU A 187 13.19 4.60 -1.89
CA LEU A 187 14.45 5.11 -1.34
C LEU A 187 14.14 6.18 -0.30
N SER A 188 14.73 6.05 0.87
CA SER A 188 14.54 7.01 1.97
C SER A 188 15.87 7.54 2.47
N VAL A 189 15.84 8.72 3.09
CA VAL A 189 16.97 9.32 3.76
C VAL A 189 16.51 10.10 4.99
N SER A 190 17.31 10.08 6.05
CA SER A 190 17.10 10.94 7.20
C SER A 190 17.35 12.40 6.85
N ILE A 191 16.49 13.29 7.33
CA ILE A 191 16.71 14.74 7.20
C ILE A 191 18.01 15.21 7.87
N LYS A 192 18.53 14.42 8.81
CA LYS A 192 19.84 14.70 9.45
C LYS A 192 21.01 14.55 8.51
N HIS A 193 20.84 13.80 7.43
CA HIS A 193 21.94 13.54 6.49
C HIS A 193 22.34 14.83 5.76
N PRO A 194 23.63 15.16 5.66
CA PRO A 194 24.08 16.38 4.99
C PRO A 194 23.69 16.50 3.52
N ASP A 195 23.45 15.36 2.83
CA ASP A 195 23.00 15.34 1.42
C ASP A 195 21.48 15.28 1.27
N SER A 196 20.70 15.46 2.34
CA SER A 196 19.25 15.37 2.27
C SER A 196 18.64 16.38 1.29
N GLU A 197 19.19 17.58 1.16
CA GLU A 197 18.74 18.57 0.18
C GLU A 197 18.94 18.06 -1.26
N ALA A 198 20.09 17.49 -1.57
CA ALA A 198 20.34 16.90 -2.89
C ALA A 198 19.40 15.72 -3.18
N PHE A 199 19.09 14.92 -2.17
CA PHE A 199 18.11 13.83 -2.27
C PHE A 199 16.71 14.38 -2.58
N ILE A 200 16.29 15.42 -1.89
CA ILE A 200 14.99 16.06 -2.07
C ILE A 200 14.85 16.61 -3.50
N ASP A 201 15.92 17.14 -4.06
CA ASP A 201 15.96 17.72 -5.41
C ASP A 201 16.21 16.70 -6.53
N ALA A 202 16.57 15.47 -6.20
CA ALA A 202 17.03 14.49 -7.20
C ALA A 202 16.02 14.19 -8.30
N LYS A 203 14.73 14.19 -7.97
CA LYS A 203 13.66 13.93 -8.95
C LYS A 203 13.07 15.18 -9.60
N MET A 204 13.57 16.35 -9.28
CA MET A 204 13.14 17.60 -9.91
C MET A 204 13.68 17.74 -11.34
N THR A 205 14.75 17.04 -11.67
CA THR A 205 15.25 16.94 -13.04
C THR A 205 14.47 15.84 -13.78
N GLU A 206 13.82 16.22 -14.87
CA GLU A 206 13.05 15.28 -15.69
C GLU A 206 13.93 14.12 -16.17
N GLY A 207 13.41 12.90 -16.08
CA GLY A 207 14.08 11.68 -16.50
C GLY A 207 15.06 11.09 -15.50
N LYS A 208 15.28 11.70 -14.33
CA LYS A 208 16.16 11.17 -13.27
C LYS A 208 15.38 10.41 -12.21
N VAL A 209 15.96 9.31 -11.70
CA VAL A 209 15.43 8.48 -10.61
C VAL A 209 13.97 8.07 -10.85
N THR A 210 13.64 7.74 -12.09
CA THR A 210 12.25 7.45 -12.49
C THR A 210 11.73 6.09 -12.01
N GLY A 211 12.62 5.20 -11.60
CA GLY A 211 12.29 3.86 -11.12
C GLY A 211 12.10 3.75 -9.61
N ALA A 212 12.12 4.85 -8.87
CA ALA A 212 12.00 4.84 -7.42
C ALA A 212 11.04 5.90 -6.92
N ASN A 213 10.27 5.56 -5.88
CA ASN A 213 9.63 6.54 -5.01
C ASN A 213 10.66 7.02 -3.98
N VAL A 214 10.62 8.28 -3.62
CA VAL A 214 11.55 8.84 -2.64
C VAL A 214 10.79 9.49 -1.49
N SER A 215 11.27 9.26 -0.27
CA SER A 215 10.69 9.85 0.93
C SER A 215 11.79 10.32 1.88
N VAL A 216 11.55 11.44 2.52
CA VAL A 216 12.46 11.98 3.53
C VAL A 216 11.92 11.68 4.93
N LYS A 217 12.80 11.19 5.80
CA LYS A 217 12.48 10.87 7.19
C LYS A 217 12.70 12.11 8.04
N LEU A 218 11.60 12.69 8.54
CA LEU A 218 11.59 13.92 9.33
C LEU A 218 11.48 13.58 10.81
N ASP A 219 12.40 14.10 11.63
CA ASP A 219 12.28 14.01 13.08
C ASP A 219 11.49 15.19 13.66
N ASP A 220 11.06 15.08 14.90
CA ASP A 220 10.30 16.12 15.59
C ASP A 220 11.11 17.41 15.75
N ALA A 221 12.41 17.29 16.01
CA ALA A 221 13.31 18.43 16.14
C ALA A 221 13.37 19.25 14.86
N PHE A 222 13.44 18.59 13.69
CA PHE A 222 13.38 19.26 12.40
C PHE A 222 12.03 19.98 12.20
N MET A 223 10.93 19.30 12.49
CA MET A 223 9.59 19.90 12.32
C MET A 223 9.41 21.11 13.21
N GLN A 224 9.84 21.03 14.46
CA GLN A 224 9.80 22.18 15.39
C GLN A 224 10.67 23.33 14.90
N ALA A 225 11.89 23.05 14.45
CA ALA A 225 12.80 24.04 13.90
C ALA A 225 12.23 24.71 12.63
N ALA A 226 11.60 23.93 11.76
CA ALA A 226 10.99 24.43 10.53
C ALA A 226 9.82 25.38 10.83
N VAL A 227 8.96 25.01 11.78
CA VAL A 227 7.80 25.82 12.18
C VAL A 227 8.24 27.10 12.93
N ASN A 228 9.25 26.99 13.79
CA ASN A 228 9.71 28.07 14.65
C ASN A 228 10.78 28.97 14.01
N GLY A 229 11.30 28.60 12.84
CA GLY A 229 12.34 29.37 12.16
C GLY A 229 13.71 29.31 12.85
N THR A 230 14.03 28.20 13.49
CA THR A 230 15.29 27.98 14.21
C THR A 230 16.25 27.10 13.38
N PRO A 231 17.59 27.18 13.62
CA PRO A 231 18.55 26.31 12.96
C PRO A 231 18.34 24.84 13.35
N TYR A 232 18.71 23.96 12.42
CA TYR A 232 18.70 22.50 12.63
C TYR A 232 20.08 21.93 12.30
N LYS A 233 20.57 21.02 13.13
CA LYS A 233 21.89 20.42 12.96
C LYS A 233 21.78 19.11 12.16
N GLN A 234 22.43 19.06 11.02
CA GLN A 234 22.68 17.82 10.28
C GLN A 234 24.01 17.22 10.71
N GLN A 235 24.13 15.92 10.57
CA GLN A 235 25.34 15.20 10.98
C GLN A 235 25.55 13.91 10.20
N TYR A 236 26.79 13.45 10.19
CA TYR A 236 27.14 12.12 9.68
C TYR A 236 28.22 11.49 10.60
N PRO A 237 28.10 10.22 11.01
CA PRO A 237 26.91 9.35 10.82
C PRO A 237 25.66 9.93 11.49
N VAL A 238 24.50 9.68 10.88
CA VAL A 238 23.23 10.33 11.31
C VAL A 238 22.79 9.95 12.72
N ASP A 239 23.09 8.73 13.14
CA ASP A 239 22.71 8.19 14.46
C ASP A 239 23.85 8.14 15.47
N SER A 240 25.00 8.75 15.17
CA SER A 240 26.15 8.71 16.05
C SER A 240 26.10 9.81 17.11
N ASP A 241 26.46 9.46 18.36
CA ASP A 241 26.68 10.44 19.43
C ASP A 241 27.96 11.25 19.23
N GLN A 242 28.88 10.76 18.38
CA GLN A 242 30.15 11.41 18.05
C GLN A 242 30.30 11.53 16.55
N PRO A 243 29.49 12.39 15.89
CA PRO A 243 29.58 12.53 14.43
C PRO A 243 30.93 13.09 14.00
N VAL A 244 31.39 12.62 12.84
CA VAL A 244 32.63 13.12 12.22
C VAL A 244 32.40 14.40 11.41
N PHE A 245 31.17 14.72 11.10
CA PHE A 245 30.78 15.91 10.36
C PHE A 245 29.46 16.45 10.91
N THR A 246 29.39 17.77 11.11
CA THR A 246 28.16 18.47 11.50
C THR A 246 27.97 19.72 10.65
N LYS A 247 26.73 20.10 10.43
CA LYS A 247 26.37 21.28 9.64
C LYS A 247 25.06 21.87 10.18
N ASP A 248 25.07 23.15 10.46
CA ASP A 248 23.82 23.86 10.79
C ASP A 248 23.15 24.34 9.51
N ILE A 249 21.84 24.13 9.39
CA ILE A 249 21.04 24.54 8.24
C ILE A 249 19.84 25.37 8.68
N ASP A 250 19.31 26.15 7.75
CA ASP A 250 18.01 26.81 7.90
C ASP A 250 16.89 25.78 7.67
N ALA A 251 16.28 25.31 8.76
CA ALA A 251 15.22 24.32 8.70
C ALA A 251 14.01 24.81 7.91
N SER A 252 13.62 26.09 8.08
CA SER A 252 12.50 26.66 7.35
C SER A 252 12.73 26.69 5.84
N ALA A 253 13.95 26.99 5.40
CA ALA A 253 14.31 27.00 3.98
C ALA A 253 14.24 25.61 3.37
N LEU A 254 14.76 24.60 4.07
CA LEU A 254 14.69 23.22 3.61
C LEU A 254 13.25 22.69 3.60
N TRP A 255 12.47 23.04 4.61
CA TRP A 255 11.04 22.70 4.66
C TRP A 255 10.26 23.29 3.48
N LYS A 256 10.49 24.57 3.16
CA LYS A 256 9.89 25.22 1.98
C LYS A 256 10.24 24.49 0.69
N LYS A 257 11.48 23.99 0.57
CA LYS A 257 11.88 23.19 -0.58
C LYS A 257 11.15 21.87 -0.67
N ILE A 258 10.99 21.16 0.45
CA ILE A 258 10.20 19.91 0.53
C ILE A 258 8.76 20.16 0.06
N VAL A 259 8.13 21.20 0.59
CA VAL A 259 6.76 21.58 0.24
C VAL A 259 6.64 21.96 -1.24
N HIS A 260 7.56 22.78 -1.73
CA HIS A 260 7.59 23.19 -3.15
C HIS A 260 7.71 21.98 -4.09
N ASN A 261 8.65 21.09 -3.81
CA ASN A 261 8.88 19.92 -4.65
C ASN A 261 7.69 18.98 -4.64
N ALA A 262 7.07 18.76 -3.49
CA ALA A 262 5.86 17.96 -3.37
C ALA A 262 4.67 18.58 -4.14
N TRP A 263 4.50 19.89 -4.05
CA TRP A 263 3.49 20.62 -4.80
C TRP A 263 3.71 20.53 -6.31
N LYS A 264 4.96 20.66 -6.76
CA LYS A 264 5.32 20.69 -8.18
C LYS A 264 5.33 19.30 -8.82
N SER A 265 5.83 18.27 -8.13
CA SER A 265 6.09 16.94 -8.70
C SER A 265 5.58 15.76 -7.86
N ALA A 266 4.86 16.03 -6.78
CA ALA A 266 4.33 15.03 -5.84
C ALA A 266 5.40 14.25 -5.05
N GLU A 267 6.66 14.61 -5.12
CA GLU A 267 7.77 14.01 -4.37
C GLU A 267 8.75 15.08 -3.88
N PRO A 268 9.41 14.86 -2.73
CA PRO A 268 9.42 13.63 -1.94
C PRO A 268 8.14 13.45 -1.10
N GLY A 269 7.83 12.19 -0.77
CA GLY A 269 6.92 11.89 0.34
C GLY A 269 7.59 12.23 1.67
N VAL A 270 6.81 12.42 2.71
CA VAL A 270 7.33 12.66 4.06
C VAL A 270 6.95 11.53 4.99
N LEU A 271 7.92 11.09 5.81
CA LEU A 271 7.74 10.11 6.86
C LEU A 271 8.06 10.81 8.18
N PHE A 272 7.09 10.85 9.09
CA PHE A 272 7.30 11.43 10.42
C PHE A 272 7.97 10.38 11.29
N TRP A 273 9.30 10.36 11.23
CA TRP A 273 10.10 9.23 11.68
C TRP A 273 10.05 9.01 13.19
N ASP A 274 10.06 10.08 13.97
CA ASP A 274 9.93 9.95 15.43
C ASP A 274 8.56 9.38 15.82
N THR A 275 7.51 9.75 15.12
CA THR A 275 6.17 9.17 15.32
C THR A 275 6.16 7.68 14.98
N ILE A 276 6.76 7.31 13.83
CA ILE A 276 6.87 5.90 13.41
C ILE A 276 7.58 5.08 14.48
N ILE A 277 8.75 5.52 14.94
CA ILE A 277 9.57 4.74 15.90
C ILE A 277 8.91 4.70 17.27
N ARG A 278 8.38 5.81 17.76
CA ARG A 278 7.72 5.89 19.06
C ARG A 278 6.54 4.92 19.17
N GLU A 279 5.75 4.82 18.10
CA GLU A 279 4.56 3.97 18.07
C GLU A 279 4.87 2.52 17.65
N SER A 280 6.02 2.26 17.06
CA SER A 280 6.37 0.95 16.49
C SER A 280 6.50 -0.13 17.56
N VAL A 281 5.65 -1.14 17.51
CA VAL A 281 5.74 -2.30 18.40
C VAL A 281 6.98 -3.15 18.09
N PRO A 282 7.32 -3.45 16.82
CA PRO A 282 8.55 -4.20 16.51
C PRO A 282 9.83 -3.55 17.02
N ASP A 283 9.89 -2.23 17.12
CA ASP A 283 11.08 -1.53 17.63
C ASP A 283 11.33 -1.74 19.12
N CYS A 284 10.36 -2.28 19.86
CA CYS A 284 10.61 -2.81 21.21
C CYS A 284 11.64 -3.95 21.19
N TYR A 285 11.84 -4.57 20.05
CA TYR A 285 12.79 -5.66 19.79
C TYR A 285 13.96 -5.22 18.88
N ALA A 286 14.27 -3.92 18.85
CA ALA A 286 15.28 -3.35 17.95
C ALA A 286 16.65 -4.02 18.09
N ASP A 287 17.10 -4.27 19.32
CA ASP A 287 18.37 -4.93 19.63
C ASP A 287 18.39 -6.43 19.25
N LEU A 288 17.22 -7.00 18.99
CA LEU A 288 17.08 -8.38 18.51
C LEU A 288 16.89 -8.48 16.99
N GLY A 289 17.18 -7.39 16.28
CA GLY A 289 17.15 -7.37 14.82
C GLY A 289 15.88 -6.77 14.20
N TYR A 290 15.02 -6.13 14.99
CA TYR A 290 13.74 -5.56 14.52
C TYR A 290 13.72 -4.02 14.47
N ARG A 291 14.87 -3.38 14.40
CA ARG A 291 14.96 -1.93 14.23
C ARG A 291 14.44 -1.51 12.87
N THR A 292 13.39 -0.69 12.84
CA THR A 292 12.82 -0.13 11.61
C THR A 292 13.79 0.87 10.98
N VAL A 293 14.03 0.72 9.66
CA VAL A 293 14.96 1.57 8.92
C VAL A 293 14.35 2.27 7.71
N SER A 294 13.30 1.71 7.13
CA SER A 294 12.64 2.27 5.95
C SER A 294 11.20 1.74 5.85
N THR A 295 10.57 1.99 4.73
CA THR A 295 9.24 1.48 4.42
C THR A 295 9.22 0.79 3.06
N ASN A 296 8.14 0.07 2.79
CA ASN A 296 7.82 -0.41 1.45
C ASN A 296 7.52 0.78 0.49
N PRO A 297 7.39 0.54 -0.82
CA PRO A 297 7.18 1.61 -1.80
C PRO A 297 6.00 2.55 -1.54
N CYS A 298 4.90 2.03 -0.99
CA CYS A 298 3.70 2.84 -0.71
C CYS A 298 3.66 3.43 0.70
N GLY A 299 4.65 3.13 1.54
CA GLY A 299 4.84 3.75 2.85
C GLY A 299 3.99 3.21 4.00
N GLU A 300 3.10 2.24 3.76
CA GLU A 300 2.21 1.71 4.80
C GLU A 300 2.86 0.70 5.75
N ILE A 301 4.06 0.20 5.41
CA ILE A 301 4.72 -0.82 6.22
C ILE A 301 6.15 -0.40 6.55
N PRO A 302 6.35 0.26 7.70
CA PRO A 302 7.69 0.44 8.25
C PRO A 302 8.28 -0.92 8.64
N LEU A 303 9.48 -1.21 8.17
CA LEU A 303 10.11 -2.51 8.31
C LEU A 303 11.57 -2.40 8.74
N CYS A 304 12.01 -3.43 9.46
CA CYS A 304 13.42 -3.70 9.69
C CYS A 304 14.03 -4.43 8.49
N PRO A 305 15.38 -4.44 8.36
CA PRO A 305 16.03 -5.17 7.30
C PRO A 305 15.67 -6.65 7.28
N TYR A 306 15.40 -7.16 6.06
CA TYR A 306 15.08 -8.55 5.77
C TYR A 306 13.74 -9.03 6.32
N ASP A 307 12.90 -8.13 6.83
CA ASP A 307 11.52 -8.46 7.12
C ASP A 307 10.62 -8.13 5.93
N SER A 308 9.41 -8.64 5.98
CA SER A 308 8.46 -8.60 4.89
C SER A 308 7.03 -8.58 5.43
N CYS A 309 6.09 -8.23 4.57
CA CYS A 309 4.69 -8.22 4.94
C CYS A 309 3.83 -8.80 3.82
N ARG A 310 2.83 -9.57 4.21
CA ARG A 310 1.78 -10.13 3.37
C ARG A 310 0.52 -9.35 3.68
N LEU A 311 -0.24 -9.00 2.65
CA LEU A 311 -1.36 -8.08 2.76
C LEU A 311 -2.69 -8.77 2.50
N LEU A 312 -3.69 -8.34 3.28
CA LEU A 312 -5.06 -8.76 3.17
C LEU A 312 -5.96 -7.57 3.53
N ALA A 313 -7.03 -7.36 2.78
CA ALA A 313 -7.98 -6.29 3.05
C ALA A 313 -9.36 -6.83 3.38
N ILE A 314 -10.00 -6.21 4.37
CA ILE A 314 -11.41 -6.46 4.71
C ILE A 314 -12.24 -5.43 3.96
N ASN A 315 -13.23 -5.89 3.22
CA ASN A 315 -14.12 -5.02 2.44
C ASN A 315 -15.19 -4.43 3.36
N LEU A 316 -14.95 -3.22 3.85
CA LEU A 316 -15.80 -2.57 4.85
C LEU A 316 -17.26 -2.35 4.38
N TYR A 317 -17.45 -2.11 3.09
CA TYR A 317 -18.80 -1.88 2.55
C TYR A 317 -19.75 -3.04 2.83
N SER A 318 -19.24 -4.26 2.82
CA SER A 318 -20.04 -5.47 2.95
C SER A 318 -20.65 -5.67 4.34
N TYR A 319 -20.25 -4.87 5.32
CA TYR A 319 -20.76 -4.93 6.69
C TYR A 319 -21.84 -3.88 6.97
N VAL A 320 -22.15 -3.02 5.99
CA VAL A 320 -23.26 -2.07 6.10
C VAL A 320 -24.53 -2.79 5.71
N VAL A 321 -25.48 -2.85 6.64
CA VAL A 321 -26.82 -3.42 6.44
C VAL A 321 -27.75 -2.29 6.04
N ASN A 322 -28.64 -2.55 5.07
CA ASN A 322 -29.54 -1.53 4.50
C ASN A 322 -28.80 -0.28 4.00
N PRO A 323 -27.76 -0.44 3.14
CA PRO A 323 -26.93 0.67 2.71
C PRO A 323 -27.77 1.76 2.02
N TYR A 324 -27.37 3.02 2.24
CA TYR A 324 -28.00 4.20 1.65
C TYR A 324 -29.44 4.48 2.08
N THR A 325 -29.90 3.82 3.15
CA THR A 325 -31.23 4.07 3.73
C THR A 325 -31.09 4.72 5.11
N LYS A 326 -32.21 5.21 5.65
CA LYS A 326 -32.26 5.75 7.02
C LYS A 326 -32.05 4.68 8.08
N GLU A 327 -32.29 3.41 7.74
CA GLU A 327 -32.12 2.24 8.61
C GLU A 327 -30.72 1.61 8.47
N ALA A 328 -29.80 2.27 7.78
CA ALA A 328 -28.43 1.77 7.60
C ALA A 328 -27.70 1.64 8.94
N TYR A 329 -27.06 0.51 9.15
CA TYR A 329 -26.20 0.28 10.30
C TYR A 329 -25.02 -0.62 9.93
N PHE A 330 -23.96 -0.56 10.73
CA PHE A 330 -22.77 -1.39 10.53
C PHE A 330 -22.89 -2.62 11.43
N ASP A 331 -22.79 -3.81 10.84
CA ASP A 331 -22.87 -5.08 11.56
C ASP A 331 -21.56 -5.38 12.28
N PHE A 332 -21.39 -4.80 13.46
CA PHE A 332 -20.17 -4.96 14.25
C PHE A 332 -19.94 -6.39 14.71
N ASP A 333 -20.98 -7.16 14.99
CA ASP A 333 -20.81 -8.54 15.45
C ASP A 333 -20.22 -9.42 14.35
N LEU A 334 -20.74 -9.34 13.14
CA LEU A 334 -20.17 -10.03 11.99
C LEU A 334 -18.77 -9.53 11.69
N PHE A 335 -18.56 -8.22 11.75
CA PHE A 335 -17.27 -7.58 11.49
C PHE A 335 -16.20 -8.07 12.46
N LYS A 336 -16.46 -8.08 13.75
CA LYS A 336 -15.54 -8.59 14.77
C LYS A 336 -15.13 -10.03 14.49
N LYS A 337 -16.09 -10.87 14.16
CA LYS A 337 -15.84 -12.27 13.81
C LYS A 337 -14.92 -12.37 12.60
N HIS A 338 -15.18 -11.59 11.54
CA HIS A 338 -14.36 -11.62 10.33
C HIS A 338 -12.97 -11.01 10.51
N VAL A 339 -12.81 -10.02 11.36
CA VAL A 339 -11.48 -9.48 11.70
C VAL A 339 -10.63 -10.57 12.36
N ALA A 340 -11.21 -11.31 13.31
CA ALA A 340 -10.51 -12.42 13.96
C ALA A 340 -10.10 -13.49 12.95
N LEU A 341 -10.99 -13.84 12.03
CA LEU A 341 -10.69 -14.82 10.96
C LEU A 341 -9.65 -14.29 9.96
N ALA A 342 -9.70 -13.01 9.62
CA ALA A 342 -8.71 -12.39 8.75
C ALA A 342 -7.30 -12.47 9.34
N GLN A 343 -7.16 -12.18 10.63
CA GLN A 343 -5.88 -12.29 11.33
C GLN A 343 -5.39 -13.74 11.34
N ARG A 344 -6.29 -14.69 11.54
CA ARG A 344 -5.97 -16.13 11.50
C ARG A 344 -5.51 -16.56 10.12
N ILE A 345 -6.21 -16.15 9.07
CA ILE A 345 -5.83 -16.45 7.67
C ILE A 345 -4.45 -15.88 7.34
N MET A 346 -4.15 -14.67 7.81
CA MET A 346 -2.83 -14.06 7.58
C MET A 346 -1.72 -14.86 8.25
N ASP A 347 -1.93 -15.40 9.43
CA ASP A 347 -0.94 -16.28 10.05
C ASP A 347 -0.74 -17.57 9.26
N ASP A 348 -1.82 -18.12 8.71
CA ASP A 348 -1.73 -19.28 7.80
C ASP A 348 -0.92 -18.94 6.54
N ILE A 349 -1.10 -17.74 5.99
CA ILE A 349 -0.34 -17.27 4.82
C ILE A 349 1.15 -17.16 5.14
N ILE A 350 1.53 -16.85 6.37
CA ILE A 350 2.94 -16.88 6.77
C ILE A 350 3.52 -18.30 6.68
N ASP A 351 2.77 -19.30 7.12
CA ASP A 351 3.22 -20.69 6.95
C ASP A 351 3.37 -21.06 5.47
N LEU A 352 2.45 -20.62 4.62
CA LEU A 352 2.56 -20.79 3.16
C LEU A 352 3.76 -20.02 2.58
N GLU A 353 4.05 -18.84 3.07
CA GLU A 353 5.24 -18.07 2.66
C GLU A 353 6.53 -18.81 3.02
N LEU A 354 6.61 -19.35 4.22
CA LEU A 354 7.79 -20.14 4.63
C LEU A 354 8.01 -21.34 3.71
N GLU A 355 6.94 -22.02 3.30
CA GLU A 355 7.02 -23.10 2.29
C GLU A 355 7.50 -22.57 0.94
N LYS A 356 7.03 -21.39 0.51
CA LYS A 356 7.48 -20.76 -0.74
C LYS A 356 8.97 -20.39 -0.69
N ILE A 357 9.44 -19.86 0.43
CA ILE A 357 10.87 -19.54 0.59
C ILE A 357 11.72 -20.80 0.55
N GLU A 358 11.27 -21.90 1.17
CA GLU A 358 11.96 -23.20 1.07
C GLU A 358 12.10 -23.64 -0.39
N LYS A 359 11.04 -23.48 -1.21
CA LYS A 359 11.08 -23.78 -2.65
C LYS A 359 12.03 -22.84 -3.41
N ILE A 360 12.08 -21.56 -3.04
CA ILE A 360 13.02 -20.59 -3.63
C ILE A 360 14.46 -21.04 -3.35
N ILE A 361 14.78 -21.39 -2.12
CA ILE A 361 16.12 -21.85 -1.73
C ILE A 361 16.48 -23.14 -2.46
N ALA A 362 15.55 -24.09 -2.56
CA ALA A 362 15.75 -25.34 -3.31
C ALA A 362 16.00 -25.06 -4.80
N LYS A 363 15.29 -24.10 -5.39
CA LYS A 363 15.50 -23.66 -6.77
C LYS A 363 16.91 -23.11 -6.97
N ILE A 364 17.36 -22.24 -6.06
CA ILE A 364 18.71 -21.66 -6.09
C ILE A 364 19.76 -22.76 -6.03
N ASP A 365 19.60 -23.72 -5.11
CA ASP A 365 20.53 -24.86 -4.98
C ASP A 365 20.61 -25.72 -6.25
N SER A 366 19.51 -25.81 -7.00
CA SER A 366 19.44 -26.61 -8.24
C SER A 366 19.95 -25.86 -9.47
N ASP A 367 20.18 -24.56 -9.40
CA ASP A 367 20.65 -23.78 -10.55
C ASP A 367 22.07 -24.21 -10.97
N PRO A 368 22.39 -24.20 -12.26
CA PRO A 368 23.67 -24.70 -12.76
C PRO A 368 24.87 -23.78 -12.53
N GLU A 369 24.67 -22.68 -11.84
CA GLU A 369 25.71 -21.70 -11.54
C GLU A 369 26.62 -22.14 -10.40
N SER A 370 27.79 -21.49 -10.29
CA SER A 370 28.71 -21.75 -9.18
C SER A 370 28.12 -21.31 -7.83
N GLU A 371 28.57 -21.93 -6.75
CA GLU A 371 28.17 -21.55 -5.39
C GLU A 371 28.50 -20.07 -5.09
N GLU A 372 29.59 -19.56 -5.64
CA GLU A 372 29.98 -18.16 -5.50
C GLU A 372 28.90 -17.19 -6.05
N VAL A 373 28.33 -17.51 -7.21
CA VAL A 373 27.25 -16.69 -7.81
C VAL A 373 25.96 -16.81 -7.04
N LYS A 374 25.62 -18.00 -6.55
CA LYS A 374 24.37 -18.25 -5.81
C LYS A 374 24.34 -17.66 -4.41
N GLU A 375 25.48 -17.39 -3.81
CA GLU A 375 25.63 -17.11 -2.38
C GLU A 375 24.78 -15.92 -1.93
N ALA A 376 24.79 -14.83 -2.67
CA ALA A 376 24.08 -13.60 -2.29
C ALA A 376 22.56 -13.83 -2.24
N GLU A 377 21.99 -14.46 -3.26
CA GLU A 377 20.55 -14.76 -3.31
C GLU A 377 20.15 -15.75 -2.20
N LYS A 378 20.94 -16.80 -2.02
CA LYS A 378 20.66 -17.82 -1.00
C LYS A 378 20.66 -17.21 0.41
N HIS A 379 21.71 -16.45 0.75
CA HIS A 379 21.79 -15.78 2.06
C HIS A 379 20.66 -14.79 2.29
N LEU A 380 20.25 -14.06 1.24
CA LEU A 380 19.11 -13.14 1.31
C LEU A 380 17.82 -13.89 1.74
N TRP A 381 17.50 -14.97 1.07
CA TRP A 381 16.29 -15.73 1.36
C TRP A 381 16.36 -16.48 2.70
N GLU A 382 17.53 -16.91 3.12
CA GLU A 382 17.73 -17.49 4.46
C GLU A 382 17.45 -16.44 5.56
N LYS A 383 17.91 -15.20 5.39
CA LYS A 383 17.64 -14.10 6.32
C LYS A 383 16.15 -13.76 6.38
N ILE A 384 15.50 -13.71 5.22
CA ILE A 384 14.05 -13.43 5.14
C ILE A 384 13.26 -14.57 5.78
N TYR A 385 13.62 -15.82 5.54
CA TYR A 385 13.00 -16.98 6.17
C TYR A 385 13.03 -16.90 7.69
N LYS A 386 14.21 -16.64 8.24
CA LYS A 386 14.41 -16.50 9.68
C LYS A 386 13.58 -15.34 10.26
N LYS A 387 13.63 -14.19 9.62
CA LYS A 387 12.92 -12.99 10.08
C LYS A 387 11.40 -13.22 10.05
N SER A 388 10.88 -13.75 8.95
CA SER A 388 9.45 -14.03 8.78
C SER A 388 8.93 -15.05 9.79
N GLY A 389 9.69 -16.12 10.04
CA GLY A 389 9.31 -17.16 10.99
C GLY A 389 9.40 -16.71 12.45
N GLN A 390 10.34 -15.85 12.78
CA GLN A 390 10.57 -15.38 14.15
C GLN A 390 9.53 -14.37 14.60
N GLY A 391 9.20 -13.38 13.78
CA GLY A 391 8.27 -12.31 14.15
C GLY A 391 6.84 -12.57 13.70
N ARG A 392 6.65 -13.26 12.60
CA ARG A 392 5.33 -13.56 12.04
C ARG A 392 4.48 -12.31 11.85
N ARG A 393 5.03 -11.31 11.17
CA ARG A 393 4.39 -10.03 10.89
C ARG A 393 3.26 -10.20 9.89
N THR A 394 2.09 -9.60 10.16
CA THR A 394 0.94 -9.60 9.26
C THR A 394 0.54 -8.18 8.85
N GLY A 395 -0.19 -8.07 7.76
CA GLY A 395 -0.72 -6.80 7.28
C GLY A 395 -2.22 -6.88 7.00
N VAL A 396 -3.02 -7.03 8.05
CA VAL A 396 -4.48 -6.94 7.95
C VAL A 396 -4.87 -5.46 7.84
N GLY A 397 -5.59 -5.14 6.79
CA GLY A 397 -6.10 -3.79 6.55
C GLY A 397 -7.51 -3.81 6.01
N ILE A 398 -7.89 -2.72 5.36
CA ILE A 398 -9.24 -2.52 4.85
C ILE A 398 -9.22 -1.99 3.41
N THR A 399 -10.37 -2.09 2.78
CA THR A 399 -10.71 -1.37 1.56
C THR A 399 -12.14 -0.85 1.70
N ALA A 400 -12.56 0.06 0.81
CA ALA A 400 -13.92 0.59 0.77
C ALA A 400 -14.30 1.54 1.92
N GLU A 401 -13.34 2.21 2.55
CA GLU A 401 -13.66 3.19 3.62
C GLU A 401 -14.63 4.26 3.15
N GLY A 402 -14.37 4.85 1.99
CA GLY A 402 -15.22 5.90 1.43
C GLY A 402 -16.64 5.43 1.14
N ASP A 403 -16.77 4.27 0.52
CA ASP A 403 -18.09 3.69 0.22
C ASP A 403 -18.83 3.25 1.47
N MET A 404 -18.13 2.73 2.46
CA MET A 404 -18.72 2.40 3.76
C MET A 404 -19.36 3.63 4.40
N LEU A 405 -18.62 4.73 4.46
CA LEU A 405 -19.13 5.98 5.04
C LEU A 405 -20.35 6.49 4.28
N ALA A 406 -20.29 6.50 2.95
CA ALA A 406 -21.40 6.91 2.10
C ALA A 406 -22.65 6.04 2.34
N ALA A 407 -22.47 4.73 2.41
CA ALA A 407 -23.55 3.78 2.66
C ALA A 407 -24.22 3.98 4.04
N MET A 408 -23.46 4.46 5.01
CA MET A 408 -23.95 4.81 6.35
C MET A 408 -24.62 6.20 6.40
N GLY A 409 -24.61 6.95 5.29
CA GLY A 409 -25.10 8.32 5.27
C GLY A 409 -24.14 9.33 5.91
N LEU A 410 -22.86 8.97 6.04
CA LEU A 410 -21.84 9.82 6.62
C LEU A 410 -20.98 10.45 5.51
N ARG A 411 -20.77 11.75 5.59
CA ARG A 411 -19.96 12.44 4.60
C ARG A 411 -18.50 12.35 4.97
N TYR A 412 -17.70 11.76 4.08
CA TYR A 412 -16.24 11.72 4.22
C TYR A 412 -15.71 13.16 4.37
N GLY A 413 -14.83 13.39 5.34
CA GLY A 413 -14.29 14.72 5.62
C GLY A 413 -15.08 15.52 6.66
N THR A 414 -15.94 14.87 7.44
CA THR A 414 -16.64 15.47 8.57
C THR A 414 -16.19 14.83 9.90
N GLU A 415 -16.42 15.53 11.00
CA GLU A 415 -16.14 15.02 12.33
C GLU A 415 -16.92 13.72 12.63
N GLU A 416 -18.18 13.70 12.26
CA GLU A 416 -19.05 12.55 12.48
C GLU A 416 -18.55 11.29 11.75
N ALA A 417 -18.18 11.44 10.48
CA ALA A 417 -17.58 10.35 9.69
C ALA A 417 -16.23 9.91 10.28
N THR A 418 -15.44 10.86 10.75
CA THR A 418 -14.14 10.59 11.38
C THR A 418 -14.28 9.79 12.65
N GLU A 419 -15.22 10.13 13.51
CA GLU A 419 -15.52 9.37 14.74
C GLU A 419 -15.95 7.94 14.43
N PHE A 420 -16.78 7.75 13.43
CA PHE A 420 -17.23 6.42 13.02
C PHE A 420 -16.07 5.58 12.47
N SER A 421 -15.26 6.14 11.60
CA SER A 421 -14.06 5.47 11.07
C SER A 421 -13.08 5.09 12.19
N GLU A 422 -12.86 5.97 13.16
CA GLU A 422 -12.02 5.66 14.32
C GLU A 422 -12.59 4.47 15.10
N GLN A 423 -13.89 4.42 15.32
CA GLN A 423 -14.55 3.29 16.00
C GLN A 423 -14.35 1.98 15.24
N VAL A 424 -14.50 2.00 13.91
CA VAL A 424 -14.26 0.82 13.06
C VAL A 424 -12.82 0.33 13.23
N HIS A 425 -11.85 1.22 13.12
CA HIS A 425 -10.43 0.86 13.22
C HIS A 425 -10.01 0.46 14.64
N LYS A 426 -10.58 1.06 15.65
CA LYS A 426 -10.41 0.61 17.05
C LYS A 426 -10.89 -0.84 17.20
N THR A 427 -12.04 -1.16 16.63
CA THR A 427 -12.59 -2.52 16.64
C THR A 427 -11.64 -3.50 15.94
N ILE A 428 -11.08 -3.11 14.78
CA ILE A 428 -10.10 -3.94 14.06
C ILE A 428 -8.87 -4.20 14.94
N ALA A 429 -8.31 -3.17 15.56
CA ALA A 429 -7.13 -3.31 16.41
C ALA A 429 -7.36 -4.28 17.56
N LEU A 430 -8.45 -4.11 18.30
CA LEU A 430 -8.79 -4.96 19.43
C LEU A 430 -9.02 -6.40 19.01
N GLU A 431 -9.80 -6.63 17.96
CA GLU A 431 -10.16 -7.98 17.52
C GLU A 431 -9.00 -8.71 16.84
N ALA A 432 -8.15 -8.01 16.09
CA ALA A 432 -6.96 -8.61 15.50
C ALA A 432 -5.95 -9.04 16.58
N TYR A 433 -5.71 -8.19 17.57
CA TYR A 433 -4.82 -8.54 18.68
C TYR A 433 -5.39 -9.65 19.56
N ARG A 434 -6.70 -9.64 19.80
CA ARG A 434 -7.38 -10.75 20.49
C ARG A 434 -7.20 -12.06 19.73
N SER A 435 -7.40 -12.06 18.43
CA SER A 435 -7.18 -13.22 17.56
C SER A 435 -5.74 -13.72 17.64
N SER A 436 -4.78 -12.79 17.61
CA SER A 436 -3.36 -13.12 17.73
C SER A 436 -3.01 -13.74 19.09
N VAL A 437 -3.62 -13.26 20.17
CA VAL A 437 -3.49 -13.87 21.51
C VAL A 437 -4.10 -15.26 21.52
N ASN A 438 -5.28 -15.44 20.96
CA ASN A 438 -5.94 -16.75 20.89
C ASN A 438 -5.13 -17.74 20.05
N MET A 439 -4.51 -17.28 18.96
CA MET A 439 -3.59 -18.12 18.18
C MET A 439 -2.33 -18.47 18.98
N ALA A 440 -1.82 -17.59 19.83
CA ALA A 440 -0.70 -17.92 20.70
C ALA A 440 -1.04 -19.06 21.67
N LYS A 441 -2.27 -19.08 22.19
CA LYS A 441 -2.74 -20.21 23.03
C LYS A 441 -2.74 -21.52 22.26
N GLU A 442 -3.07 -21.49 20.99
CA GLU A 442 -3.21 -22.66 20.12
C GLU A 442 -1.91 -23.05 19.41
N ARG A 443 -1.12 -22.05 18.96
CA ARG A 443 0.01 -22.24 18.05
C ARG A 443 1.36 -21.81 18.63
N GLY A 444 1.34 -21.17 19.82
CA GLY A 444 2.52 -20.54 20.43
C GLY A 444 2.68 -19.08 20.02
N ALA A 445 3.26 -18.29 20.92
CA ALA A 445 3.59 -16.89 20.66
C ALA A 445 4.74 -16.75 19.66
N PHE A 446 4.89 -15.58 19.06
CA PHE A 446 6.08 -15.33 18.24
C PHE A 446 7.35 -15.46 19.11
N ALA A 447 8.44 -15.94 18.50
CA ALA A 447 9.56 -16.53 19.22
C ALA A 447 10.23 -15.64 20.27
N ILE A 448 10.25 -14.34 20.05
CA ILE A 448 10.94 -13.38 20.92
C ILE A 448 10.00 -12.55 21.78
N TYR A 449 8.71 -12.89 21.84
CA TYR A 449 7.74 -12.13 22.63
C TYR A 449 8.20 -11.94 24.07
N ASP A 450 8.15 -10.70 24.54
CA ASP A 450 8.49 -10.32 25.89
C ASP A 450 7.66 -9.09 26.30
N SER A 451 6.72 -9.28 27.21
CA SER A 451 5.80 -8.21 27.65
C SER A 451 6.54 -7.03 28.30
N GLU A 452 7.68 -7.29 28.96
CA GLU A 452 8.47 -6.22 29.60
C GLU A 452 9.04 -5.24 28.56
N ARG A 453 9.43 -5.74 27.38
CA ARG A 453 9.91 -4.88 26.29
C ARG A 453 8.84 -3.94 25.76
N GLU A 454 7.57 -4.33 25.86
CA GLU A 454 6.43 -3.59 25.29
C GLU A 454 5.74 -2.66 26.27
N LYS A 455 6.09 -2.71 27.55
CA LYS A 455 5.36 -1.99 28.62
C LYS A 455 5.25 -0.48 28.44
N ASN A 456 6.19 0.15 27.74
CA ASN A 456 6.19 1.59 27.48
C ASN A 456 5.78 1.95 26.04
N ASN A 457 5.37 0.98 25.25
CA ASN A 457 4.95 1.25 23.88
C ASN A 457 3.57 1.92 23.87
N PRO A 458 3.41 3.08 23.21
CA PRO A 458 2.13 3.81 23.22
C PRO A 458 0.98 3.04 22.60
N PHE A 459 1.22 2.27 21.52
CA PHE A 459 0.19 1.48 20.88
C PHE A 459 -0.33 0.35 21.79
N ILE A 460 0.58 -0.39 22.42
CA ILE A 460 0.22 -1.45 23.36
C ILE A 460 -0.52 -0.87 24.58
N ASN A 461 -0.07 0.27 25.08
CA ASN A 461 -0.74 0.93 26.21
C ASN A 461 -2.15 1.43 25.84
N ARG A 462 -2.34 1.82 24.59
CA ARG A 462 -3.66 2.21 24.07
C ARG A 462 -4.62 1.02 24.02
N LEU A 463 -4.13 -0.16 23.60
CA LEU A 463 -4.90 -1.41 23.67
C LEU A 463 -5.25 -1.78 25.11
N LYS A 464 -4.29 -1.64 26.04
CA LYS A 464 -4.49 -1.90 27.46
C LYS A 464 -5.59 -1.00 28.06
N GLU A 465 -5.57 0.29 27.72
CA GLU A 465 -6.58 1.23 28.19
C GLU A 465 -7.96 0.88 27.63
N ALA A 466 -8.04 0.50 26.35
CA ALA A 466 -9.30 0.17 25.70
C ALA A 466 -9.86 -1.17 26.17
N ASP A 467 -9.02 -2.15 26.46
CA ASP A 467 -9.41 -3.49 26.88
C ASP A 467 -8.36 -4.09 27.83
N PRO A 468 -8.47 -3.80 29.15
CA PRO A 468 -7.52 -4.30 30.14
C PRO A 468 -7.45 -5.84 30.20
N GLU A 469 -8.56 -6.52 29.97
CA GLU A 469 -8.63 -7.99 30.00
C GLU A 469 -7.82 -8.59 28.84
N LEU A 470 -7.93 -8.02 27.65
CA LEU A 470 -7.11 -8.42 26.49
C LEU A 470 -5.62 -8.28 26.82
N TYR A 471 -5.22 -7.17 27.43
CA TYR A 471 -3.83 -6.94 27.79
C TYR A 471 -3.32 -7.98 28.80
N GLU A 472 -4.11 -8.34 29.83
CA GLU A 472 -3.72 -9.36 30.80
C GLU A 472 -3.59 -10.75 30.16
N GLU A 473 -4.47 -11.10 29.25
CA GLU A 473 -4.35 -12.35 28.47
C GLU A 473 -3.11 -12.35 27.59
N MET A 474 -2.80 -11.22 26.94
CA MET A 474 -1.60 -11.09 26.12
C MET A 474 -0.33 -11.24 26.94
N LYS A 475 -0.28 -10.66 28.14
CA LYS A 475 0.85 -10.87 29.06
C LYS A 475 1.03 -12.33 29.45
N LYS A 476 -0.07 -13.03 29.67
CA LYS A 476 -0.06 -14.43 30.13
C LYS A 476 0.33 -15.40 29.00
N TYR A 477 -0.22 -15.23 27.81
CA TYR A 477 -0.08 -16.18 26.71
C TYR A 477 0.82 -15.71 25.58
N GLY A 478 1.16 -14.42 25.54
CA GLY A 478 1.77 -13.80 24.38
C GLY A 478 0.77 -13.59 23.24
N ARG A 479 1.29 -13.22 22.09
CA ARG A 479 0.52 -13.18 20.84
C ARG A 479 1.30 -13.83 19.71
N ARG A 480 0.61 -14.30 18.69
CA ARG A 480 1.20 -15.03 17.56
C ARG A 480 2.08 -14.15 16.65
N ASN A 481 1.72 -12.88 16.49
CA ASN A 481 2.26 -11.98 15.47
C ASN A 481 2.86 -10.74 16.13
N ILE A 482 4.08 -10.35 15.74
CA ILE A 482 4.78 -9.19 16.31
C ILE A 482 4.06 -7.87 16.02
N ALA A 483 3.50 -7.75 14.81
CA ALA A 483 2.64 -6.64 14.39
C ALA A 483 1.57 -7.18 13.44
N CYS A 484 0.42 -6.52 13.37
CA CYS A 484 -0.77 -7.11 12.76
C CYS A 484 -1.40 -6.28 11.65
N LEU A 485 -1.35 -4.95 11.71
CA LEU A 485 -2.28 -4.07 10.98
C LEU A 485 -1.56 -3.07 10.09
N THR A 486 -2.10 -2.89 8.88
CA THR A 486 -1.64 -1.83 7.98
C THR A 486 -2.77 -1.44 7.03
N ILE A 487 -2.72 -0.24 6.47
CA ILE A 487 -3.66 0.17 5.43
C ILE A 487 -2.90 0.40 4.13
N ALA A 488 -3.07 -0.55 3.22
CA ALA A 488 -2.50 -0.53 1.88
C ALA A 488 -3.38 0.27 0.90
N PRO A 489 -2.85 0.67 -0.26
CA PRO A 489 -3.64 1.41 -1.25
C PRO A 489 -4.82 0.63 -1.82
N THR A 490 -4.69 -0.67 -1.99
CA THR A 490 -5.68 -1.59 -2.60
C THR A 490 -6.16 -1.16 -4.01
N GLY A 491 -5.35 -0.40 -4.75
CA GLY A 491 -5.76 0.21 -6.01
C GLY A 491 -6.23 -0.80 -7.07
N THR A 492 -5.50 -1.90 -7.25
CA THR A 492 -5.86 -2.94 -8.23
C THR A 492 -7.03 -3.79 -7.76
N THR A 493 -6.98 -4.24 -6.50
CA THR A 493 -8.03 -5.12 -5.96
C THR A 493 -9.37 -4.41 -5.81
N SER A 494 -9.38 -3.09 -5.64
CA SER A 494 -10.62 -2.31 -5.57
C SER A 494 -11.39 -2.29 -6.90
N LEU A 495 -10.73 -2.54 -8.02
CA LEU A 495 -11.41 -2.74 -9.30
C LEU A 495 -12.27 -4.01 -9.30
N MET A 496 -11.83 -5.03 -8.57
CA MET A 496 -12.55 -6.31 -8.43
C MET A 496 -13.56 -6.28 -7.29
N THR A 497 -13.31 -5.57 -6.20
CA THR A 497 -14.31 -5.34 -5.16
C THR A 497 -15.37 -4.35 -5.61
N GLN A 498 -15.08 -3.57 -6.65
CA GLN A 498 -15.95 -2.54 -7.19
C GLN A 498 -16.29 -1.46 -6.16
N THR A 499 -15.27 -1.06 -5.39
CA THR A 499 -15.38 -0.11 -4.28
C THR A 499 -14.31 0.99 -4.38
N THR A 500 -14.41 1.96 -3.50
CA THR A 500 -13.32 2.88 -3.21
C THR A 500 -12.10 2.13 -2.69
N SER A 501 -10.91 2.70 -2.86
CA SER A 501 -9.63 2.06 -2.53
C SER A 501 -9.16 2.43 -1.13
N GLY A 502 -8.76 1.44 -0.33
CA GLY A 502 -8.18 1.65 0.99
C GLY A 502 -8.99 2.62 1.85
N ILE A 503 -8.30 3.59 2.42
CA ILE A 503 -8.92 4.64 3.25
C ILE A 503 -9.45 5.82 2.40
N GLU A 504 -9.22 5.82 1.09
CA GLU A 504 -9.50 6.95 0.24
C GLU A 504 -11.00 7.22 0.08
N PRO A 505 -11.41 8.50 -0.07
CA PRO A 505 -12.75 8.82 -0.54
C PRO A 505 -12.88 8.38 -2.02
N VAL A 506 -14.12 8.39 -2.53
CA VAL A 506 -14.32 8.17 -3.96
C VAL A 506 -13.51 9.21 -4.75
N PHE A 507 -12.86 8.77 -5.82
CA PHE A 507 -12.13 9.70 -6.68
C PHE A 507 -13.11 10.64 -7.40
N MET A 508 -14.04 10.06 -8.14
CA MET A 508 -15.20 10.73 -8.73
C MET A 508 -16.39 9.77 -8.75
N PRO A 509 -17.59 10.17 -8.31
CA PRO A 509 -18.74 9.30 -8.37
C PRO A 509 -19.26 9.11 -9.80
N VAL A 510 -18.97 10.05 -10.68
CA VAL A 510 -19.37 10.04 -12.08
C VAL A 510 -18.22 10.58 -12.93
N TYR A 511 -17.88 9.88 -14.00
CA TYR A 511 -16.83 10.32 -14.92
C TYR A 511 -17.19 10.01 -16.37
N LYS A 512 -16.53 10.71 -17.31
CA LYS A 512 -16.69 10.49 -18.75
C LYS A 512 -15.59 9.60 -19.29
N ARG A 513 -15.98 8.65 -20.11
CA ARG A 513 -15.06 7.85 -20.94
C ARG A 513 -15.34 8.07 -22.41
N ARG A 514 -14.33 7.86 -23.22
CA ARG A 514 -14.42 7.87 -24.68
C ARG A 514 -14.11 6.48 -25.20
N ARG A 515 -14.89 6.03 -26.19
CA ARG A 515 -14.59 4.83 -26.96
C ARG A 515 -14.52 5.17 -28.43
N LYS A 516 -13.57 4.55 -29.13
CA LYS A 516 -13.45 4.68 -30.58
C LYS A 516 -14.64 3.99 -31.26
N VAL A 517 -15.29 4.66 -32.20
CA VAL A 517 -16.46 4.17 -32.90
C VAL A 517 -16.27 4.32 -34.41
N ASN A 518 -17.00 3.51 -35.17
CA ASN A 518 -17.06 3.65 -36.61
C ASN A 518 -18.11 4.73 -36.99
N PRO A 519 -17.70 5.88 -37.56
CA PRO A 519 -18.64 6.97 -37.86
C PRO A 519 -19.69 6.60 -38.93
N ASN A 520 -19.50 5.50 -39.67
CA ASN A 520 -20.42 5.01 -40.68
C ASN A 520 -21.48 4.04 -40.14
N ASP A 521 -21.41 3.67 -38.87
CA ASP A 521 -22.42 2.85 -38.21
C ASP A 521 -23.62 3.72 -37.81
N PRO A 522 -24.84 3.47 -38.38
CA PRO A 522 -26.01 4.29 -38.09
C PRO A 522 -26.48 4.25 -36.63
N GLN A 523 -26.01 3.29 -35.84
CA GLN A 523 -26.35 3.19 -34.40
C GLN A 523 -25.34 3.92 -33.51
N THR A 524 -24.31 4.53 -34.08
CA THR A 524 -23.22 5.15 -33.37
C THR A 524 -23.41 6.66 -33.28
N HIS A 525 -23.31 7.20 -32.06
CA HIS A 525 -23.25 8.64 -31.83
C HIS A 525 -21.79 9.09 -31.79
N VAL A 526 -21.43 10.08 -32.61
CA VAL A 526 -20.08 10.66 -32.62
C VAL A 526 -20.10 11.96 -31.84
N ASP A 527 -19.39 11.97 -30.70
CA ASP A 527 -19.27 13.15 -29.82
C ASP A 527 -17.99 13.92 -30.11
N PHE A 528 -16.97 13.26 -30.66
CA PHE A 528 -15.65 13.85 -30.86
C PHE A 528 -14.91 13.18 -32.01
N VAL A 529 -14.20 13.98 -32.81
CA VAL A 529 -13.28 13.51 -33.86
C VAL A 529 -11.90 14.10 -33.53
N ASP A 530 -10.88 13.25 -33.49
CA ASP A 530 -9.52 13.68 -33.19
C ASP A 530 -8.78 14.24 -34.42
N GLU A 531 -7.53 14.64 -34.23
CA GLU A 531 -6.70 15.22 -35.31
C GLU A 531 -6.36 14.22 -36.41
N THR A 532 -6.47 12.93 -36.14
CA THR A 532 -6.23 11.84 -37.14
C THR A 532 -7.49 11.43 -37.85
N GLY A 533 -8.65 12.03 -37.51
CA GLY A 533 -9.94 11.70 -38.10
C GLY A 533 -10.66 10.54 -37.41
N ASP A 534 -10.15 10.03 -36.33
CA ASP A 534 -10.82 8.98 -35.53
C ASP A 534 -12.03 9.56 -34.79
N ALA A 535 -13.16 8.86 -34.88
CA ALA A 535 -14.40 9.23 -34.20
C ALA A 535 -14.55 8.52 -32.86
N PHE A 536 -15.08 9.26 -31.87
CA PHE A 536 -15.29 8.76 -30.52
C PHE A 536 -16.71 9.07 -30.04
N GLU A 537 -17.27 8.14 -29.29
CA GLU A 537 -18.45 8.35 -28.48
C GLU A 537 -18.04 8.61 -27.03
N GLU A 538 -18.56 9.68 -26.46
CA GLU A 538 -18.42 9.96 -25.02
C GLU A 538 -19.57 9.33 -24.27
N TYR A 539 -19.27 8.62 -23.20
CA TYR A 539 -20.27 8.01 -22.35
C TYR A 539 -19.94 8.23 -20.87
N ILE A 540 -21.01 8.23 -20.06
CA ILE A 540 -20.91 8.46 -18.64
C ILE A 540 -20.75 7.13 -17.95
N VAL A 541 -19.81 7.06 -17.01
CA VAL A 541 -19.58 5.91 -16.14
C VAL A 541 -19.82 6.35 -14.69
N PHE A 542 -20.70 5.61 -14.03
CA PHE A 542 -20.96 5.78 -12.62
C PHE A 542 -20.07 4.84 -11.81
N HIS A 543 -19.51 5.33 -10.71
CA HIS A 543 -18.88 4.49 -9.71
C HIS A 543 -19.88 3.41 -9.26
N HIS A 544 -19.43 2.16 -9.11
CA HIS A 544 -20.34 1.03 -8.83
C HIS A 544 -21.25 1.26 -7.62
N LYS A 545 -20.70 1.77 -6.53
CA LYS A 545 -21.47 2.01 -5.31
C LYS A 545 -22.39 3.24 -5.43
N PHE A 546 -22.07 4.16 -6.32
CA PHE A 546 -22.96 5.26 -6.68
C PHE A 546 -24.20 4.72 -7.43
N VAL A 547 -24.03 3.71 -8.28
CA VAL A 547 -25.15 3.02 -8.93
C VAL A 547 -26.07 2.38 -7.89
N GLU A 548 -25.51 1.75 -6.86
CA GLU A 548 -26.29 1.18 -5.77
C GLU A 548 -27.09 2.26 -5.02
N TRP A 549 -26.46 3.41 -4.74
CA TRP A 549 -27.15 4.56 -4.17
C TRP A 549 -28.31 5.03 -5.05
N MET A 550 -28.07 5.15 -6.37
CA MET A 550 -29.12 5.53 -7.32
C MET A 550 -30.31 4.57 -7.27
N THR A 551 -30.04 3.28 -7.35
CA THR A 551 -31.05 2.24 -7.36
C THR A 551 -31.88 2.25 -6.07
N VAL A 552 -31.24 2.34 -4.92
CA VAL A 552 -31.93 2.38 -3.62
C VAL A 552 -32.82 3.63 -3.50
N ASN A 553 -32.39 4.75 -4.08
CA ASN A 553 -33.11 6.02 -3.99
C ASN A 553 -34.05 6.30 -5.18
N GLY A 554 -34.29 5.29 -6.03
CA GLY A 554 -35.30 5.37 -7.09
C GLY A 554 -34.84 6.05 -8.37
N TYR A 555 -33.53 6.20 -8.57
CA TYR A 555 -32.97 6.73 -9.81
C TYR A 555 -32.56 5.59 -10.74
N ASP A 556 -32.83 5.76 -12.05
CA ASP A 556 -32.51 4.77 -13.07
C ASP A 556 -31.04 4.96 -13.55
N PRO A 557 -30.11 4.02 -13.26
CA PRO A 557 -28.73 4.14 -13.70
C PRO A 557 -28.52 3.96 -15.20
N THR A 558 -29.53 3.46 -15.92
CA THR A 558 -29.48 3.25 -17.38
C THR A 558 -29.93 4.46 -18.17
N LYS A 559 -30.58 5.43 -17.51
CA LYS A 559 -31.03 6.66 -18.15
C LYS A 559 -29.82 7.50 -18.62
N ARG A 560 -29.97 8.16 -19.76
CA ARG A 560 -28.98 9.13 -20.23
C ARG A 560 -29.20 10.47 -19.54
N TYR A 561 -28.23 10.86 -18.71
CA TYR A 561 -28.29 12.10 -17.90
C TYR A 561 -27.49 13.21 -18.57
N THR A 562 -28.01 14.45 -18.49
CA THR A 562 -27.23 15.65 -18.82
C THR A 562 -26.25 15.95 -17.69
N GLN A 563 -25.24 16.79 -17.97
CA GLN A 563 -24.28 17.20 -16.92
C GLN A 563 -24.99 17.91 -15.77
N GLU A 564 -25.99 18.73 -16.02
CA GLU A 564 -26.77 19.40 -15.00
C GLU A 564 -27.53 18.40 -14.11
N GLU A 565 -28.15 17.39 -14.72
CA GLU A 565 -28.84 16.31 -14.00
C GLU A 565 -27.86 15.50 -13.13
N ILE A 566 -26.66 15.22 -13.64
CA ILE A 566 -25.61 14.53 -12.89
C ILE A 566 -25.17 15.35 -11.68
N ASP A 567 -24.94 16.64 -11.87
CA ASP A 567 -24.55 17.53 -10.77
C ASP A 567 -25.59 17.55 -9.66
N LYS A 568 -26.86 17.54 -10.01
CA LYS A 568 -27.98 17.45 -9.07
C LYS A 568 -28.05 16.10 -8.34
N LEU A 569 -27.79 15.00 -9.05
CA LEU A 569 -27.73 13.65 -8.45
C LEU A 569 -26.59 13.59 -7.41
N VAL A 570 -25.39 14.03 -7.79
CA VAL A 570 -24.24 14.05 -6.89
C VAL A 570 -24.55 14.90 -5.65
N GLU A 571 -25.17 16.08 -5.82
CA GLU A 571 -25.54 16.98 -4.74
C GLU A 571 -26.48 16.33 -3.73
N LYS A 572 -27.38 15.46 -4.18
CA LYS A 572 -28.32 14.71 -3.31
C LYS A 572 -27.67 13.49 -2.66
N SER A 573 -26.53 13.03 -3.16
CA SER A 573 -25.87 11.81 -2.71
C SER A 573 -24.97 12.06 -1.50
N PRO A 574 -24.63 10.99 -0.74
CA PRO A 574 -23.65 11.08 0.33
C PRO A 574 -22.21 11.35 -0.17
N TYR A 575 -21.98 11.28 -1.48
CA TYR A 575 -20.67 11.58 -2.10
C TYR A 575 -20.48 13.08 -2.38
N TYR A 576 -21.48 13.91 -2.16
CA TYR A 576 -21.36 15.35 -2.37
C TYR A 576 -20.32 15.97 -1.43
N LYS A 577 -19.37 16.69 -2.00
CA LYS A 577 -18.21 17.26 -1.28
C LYS A 577 -17.39 16.23 -0.48
N ALA A 578 -17.45 14.99 -0.91
CA ALA A 578 -16.76 13.86 -0.30
C ALA A 578 -15.92 13.09 -1.33
N THR A 579 -15.49 13.76 -2.39
CA THR A 579 -14.60 13.21 -3.42
C THR A 579 -13.16 13.63 -3.14
N SER A 580 -12.21 12.96 -3.82
CA SER A 580 -10.79 13.28 -3.65
C SER A 580 -10.45 14.75 -3.87
N ASN A 581 -11.13 15.42 -4.82
CA ASN A 581 -10.82 16.79 -5.20
C ASN A 581 -11.62 17.87 -4.46
N ASP A 582 -12.63 17.50 -3.68
CA ASP A 582 -13.47 18.49 -3.00
C ASP A 582 -13.76 18.18 -1.52
N VAL A 583 -13.17 17.13 -1.00
CA VAL A 583 -13.24 16.79 0.43
C VAL A 583 -12.56 17.89 1.26
N ASP A 584 -12.98 18.06 2.51
CA ASP A 584 -12.21 18.87 3.47
C ASP A 584 -10.87 18.17 3.74
N TRP A 585 -9.80 18.64 3.10
CA TRP A 585 -8.47 17.99 3.17
C TRP A 585 -7.87 18.03 4.56
N LEU A 586 -8.07 19.10 5.32
CA LEU A 586 -7.61 19.17 6.71
C LEU A 586 -8.30 18.13 7.57
N MET A 587 -9.61 17.95 7.40
CA MET A 587 -10.35 16.91 8.11
C MET A 587 -9.91 15.51 7.66
N LYS A 588 -9.61 15.32 6.38
CA LYS A 588 -9.05 14.05 5.87
C LYS A 588 -7.75 13.69 6.59
N VAL A 589 -6.87 14.66 6.78
CA VAL A 589 -5.61 14.46 7.52
C VAL A 589 -5.86 14.15 8.99
N LYS A 590 -6.77 14.85 9.64
CA LYS A 590 -7.16 14.58 11.03
C LYS A 590 -7.76 13.18 11.18
N MET A 591 -8.58 12.76 10.23
CA MET A 591 -9.12 11.40 10.18
C MET A 591 -8.00 10.36 10.10
N GLN A 592 -7.03 10.58 9.22
CA GLN A 592 -5.86 9.69 9.11
C GLN A 592 -5.13 9.57 10.46
N GLY A 593 -4.91 10.68 11.15
CA GLY A 593 -4.26 10.68 12.47
C GLY A 593 -5.05 9.92 13.53
N ARG A 594 -6.37 10.05 13.54
CA ARG A 594 -7.25 9.34 14.47
C ARG A 594 -7.28 7.83 14.19
N ILE A 595 -7.31 7.43 12.92
CA ILE A 595 -7.23 6.03 12.51
C ILE A 595 -5.84 5.47 12.81
N GLN A 596 -4.78 6.25 12.61
CA GLN A 596 -3.39 5.82 12.87
C GLN A 596 -3.17 5.33 14.29
N LYS A 597 -3.89 5.84 15.27
CA LYS A 597 -3.81 5.36 16.67
C LYS A 597 -4.09 3.87 16.80
N TRP A 598 -4.87 3.32 15.87
CA TRP A 598 -5.32 1.93 15.89
C TRP A 598 -4.68 1.06 14.81
N VAL A 599 -3.64 1.55 14.15
CA VAL A 599 -2.87 0.84 13.13
C VAL A 599 -1.42 0.79 13.58
N ASP A 600 -0.93 -0.38 13.90
CA ASP A 600 0.42 -0.56 14.45
C ASP A 600 1.53 -0.36 13.40
N HIS A 601 1.27 -0.62 12.12
CA HIS A 601 2.13 -0.14 11.04
C HIS A 601 1.70 1.28 10.61
N SER A 602 1.60 1.53 9.32
CA SER A 602 1.27 2.84 8.81
C SER A 602 0.08 2.79 7.85
N ILE A 603 -0.21 3.91 7.23
CA ILE A 603 -1.33 4.10 6.32
C ILE A 603 -0.80 4.67 5.02
N SER A 604 -1.10 3.99 3.91
CA SER A 604 -0.89 4.57 2.59
C SER A 604 -2.11 5.42 2.22
N VAL A 605 -1.89 6.70 2.07
CA VAL A 605 -2.93 7.67 1.69
C VAL A 605 -2.31 8.76 0.84
N THR A 606 -3.03 9.15 -0.19
CA THR A 606 -2.65 10.28 -1.05
C THR A 606 -3.69 11.38 -0.93
N ILE A 607 -3.24 12.58 -0.62
CA ILE A 607 -4.10 13.76 -0.63
C ILE A 607 -4.10 14.29 -2.05
N ASN A 608 -5.20 14.08 -2.77
CA ASN A 608 -5.37 14.58 -4.13
C ASN A 608 -5.88 16.01 -4.09
N LEU A 609 -5.18 16.91 -4.76
CA LEU A 609 -5.48 18.33 -4.77
C LEU A 609 -5.75 18.81 -6.19
N PRO A 610 -6.70 19.78 -6.39
CA PRO A 610 -6.87 20.44 -7.66
C PRO A 610 -5.59 21.15 -8.10
N ASN A 611 -5.46 21.38 -9.42
CA ASN A 611 -4.29 22.05 -10.00
C ASN A 611 -4.03 23.45 -9.46
N ASP A 612 -5.07 24.19 -9.11
CA ASP A 612 -5.03 25.61 -8.74
C ASP A 612 -4.71 25.88 -7.26
N VAL A 613 -4.46 24.86 -6.46
CA VAL A 613 -4.05 25.04 -5.06
C VAL A 613 -2.63 25.59 -4.98
N ASP A 614 -2.37 26.38 -3.95
CA ASP A 614 -1.05 26.97 -3.70
C ASP A 614 -0.18 26.09 -2.77
N GLU A 615 1.09 26.45 -2.67
CA GLU A 615 2.04 25.74 -1.80
C GLU A 615 1.69 25.91 -0.32
N ALA A 616 1.03 27.00 0.06
CA ALA A 616 0.63 27.23 1.45
C ALA A 616 -0.34 26.18 1.95
N LEU A 617 -1.24 25.69 1.11
CA LEU A 617 -2.15 24.60 1.46
C LEU A 617 -1.37 23.30 1.72
N VAL A 618 -0.41 22.97 0.87
CA VAL A 618 0.45 21.78 1.05
C VAL A 618 1.22 21.86 2.37
N ASN A 619 1.76 23.04 2.68
CA ASN A 619 2.43 23.28 3.97
C ASN A 619 1.48 23.03 5.15
N ARG A 620 0.27 23.58 5.12
CA ARG A 620 -0.73 23.40 6.18
C ARG A 620 -1.10 21.92 6.35
N LEU A 621 -1.27 21.20 5.26
CA LEU A 621 -1.63 19.78 5.30
C LEU A 621 -0.51 18.94 5.92
N TYR A 622 0.74 19.19 5.56
CA TYR A 622 1.87 18.47 6.12
C TYR A 622 2.08 18.76 7.61
N VAL A 623 1.96 20.02 8.02
CA VAL A 623 2.09 20.39 9.44
C VAL A 623 0.94 19.77 10.25
N GLU A 624 -0.28 19.79 9.72
CA GLU A 624 -1.42 19.15 10.37
C GLU A 624 -1.24 17.64 10.50
N ALA A 625 -0.70 16.99 9.45
CA ALA A 625 -0.41 15.55 9.49
C ALA A 625 0.57 15.22 10.64
N TRP A 626 1.64 15.99 10.77
CA TRP A 626 2.58 15.83 11.86
C TRP A 626 1.91 16.02 13.24
N ARG A 627 1.13 17.08 13.40
CA ARG A 627 0.44 17.41 14.67
C ARG A 627 -0.65 16.41 15.02
N SER A 628 -1.29 15.82 14.02
CA SER A 628 -2.36 14.82 14.21
C SER A 628 -1.84 13.42 14.50
N GLY A 629 -0.52 13.21 14.47
CA GLY A 629 0.07 11.90 14.76
C GLY A 629 0.11 10.93 13.57
N CYS A 630 -0.01 11.45 12.35
CA CYS A 630 0.20 10.64 11.15
C CYS A 630 1.66 10.18 11.07
N LYS A 631 1.88 9.00 10.52
CA LYS A 631 3.24 8.46 10.31
C LYS A 631 3.83 8.86 8.97
N GLY A 632 3.01 9.29 8.04
CA GLY A 632 3.45 9.78 6.74
C GLY A 632 2.38 10.63 6.08
N CYS A 633 2.77 11.32 5.02
CA CYS A 633 1.86 12.12 4.23
C CYS A 633 2.38 12.25 2.80
N THR A 634 1.49 12.04 1.83
CA THR A 634 1.78 12.19 0.40
C THR A 634 0.71 13.07 -0.23
N VAL A 635 1.14 14.04 -1.02
CA VAL A 635 0.26 14.96 -1.75
C VAL A 635 0.43 14.74 -3.24
N TYR A 636 -0.67 14.74 -3.96
CA TYR A 636 -0.68 14.72 -5.42
C TYR A 636 -1.57 15.86 -5.93
N ARG A 637 -0.97 16.84 -6.61
CA ARG A 637 -1.69 17.93 -7.24
C ARG A 637 -1.99 17.58 -8.69
N ASP A 638 -3.21 17.78 -9.14
CA ASP A 638 -3.64 17.52 -10.52
C ASP A 638 -2.69 18.20 -11.51
N GLY A 639 -2.23 17.43 -12.51
CA GLY A 639 -1.33 17.91 -13.53
C GLY A 639 0.14 18.03 -13.12
N SER A 640 0.51 17.69 -11.88
CA SER A 640 1.89 17.65 -11.44
C SER A 640 2.65 16.45 -12.02
N ARG A 641 1.91 15.38 -12.38
CA ARG A 641 2.40 14.21 -13.13
C ARG A 641 1.44 13.89 -14.25
N SER A 642 1.92 13.25 -15.34
CA SER A 642 1.05 12.76 -16.42
C SER A 642 0.27 11.53 -15.95
N GLY A 643 -1.01 11.38 -16.35
CA GLY A 643 -1.78 10.15 -16.18
C GLY A 643 -3.02 10.21 -15.30
N VAL A 644 -3.67 11.34 -15.12
CA VAL A 644 -4.85 11.50 -14.25
C VAL A 644 -6.16 11.37 -15.04
N LEU A 645 -7.19 10.77 -14.41
CA LEU A 645 -8.56 10.69 -14.96
C LEU A 645 -9.19 12.08 -15.06
N LEU A 646 -9.90 12.34 -16.17
CA LEU A 646 -10.59 13.61 -16.39
C LEU A 646 -11.89 13.69 -15.58
N SER A 647 -12.13 14.84 -14.94
CA SER A 647 -13.40 15.15 -14.29
C SER A 647 -14.53 15.32 -15.31
N THR A 648 -15.78 15.01 -14.93
CA THR A 648 -16.97 15.36 -15.71
C THR A 648 -17.19 16.87 -15.82
N LYS A 649 -16.65 17.67 -14.91
CA LYS A 649 -16.64 19.12 -14.99
C LYS A 649 -15.54 19.55 -15.94
N ARG A 650 -15.86 20.46 -16.87
CA ARG A 650 -14.87 21.06 -17.75
C ARG A 650 -13.85 21.82 -16.92
N THR A 651 -12.70 21.23 -16.67
CA THR A 651 -11.50 21.98 -16.31
C THR A 651 -11.03 22.73 -17.55
N ARG A 652 -10.74 24.03 -17.38
CA ARG A 652 -10.24 24.87 -18.45
C ARG A 652 -9.08 24.20 -19.16
N LYS A 653 -9.18 24.16 -20.48
CA LYS A 653 -8.20 23.70 -21.48
C LYS A 653 -6.85 23.28 -20.92
N THR A 654 -6.67 22.00 -20.63
CA THR A 654 -5.35 21.39 -20.58
C THR A 654 -5.06 20.72 -21.92
N LYS A 655 -3.87 21.02 -22.46
CA LYS A 655 -3.39 20.46 -23.70
C LYS A 655 -3.42 18.93 -23.63
N LYS A 656 -3.95 18.32 -24.69
CA LYS A 656 -4.00 16.88 -24.93
C LYS A 656 -2.67 16.19 -24.61
N LYS A 657 -2.71 15.19 -23.74
CA LYS A 657 -1.70 14.13 -23.71
C LYS A 657 -2.41 12.79 -23.65
N ASN A 658 -2.02 11.90 -24.53
CA ASN A 658 -2.49 10.51 -24.59
C ASN A 658 -2.07 9.77 -23.32
N PHE A 659 -3.01 9.06 -22.68
CA PHE A 659 -2.79 8.36 -21.43
C PHE A 659 -2.68 6.85 -21.61
N PRO A 660 -1.58 6.22 -21.20
CA PRO A 660 -1.58 4.77 -21.04
C PRO A 660 -2.27 4.42 -19.71
N LEU A 661 -3.20 3.49 -19.79
CA LEU A 661 -3.93 2.90 -18.65
C LEU A 661 -3.05 2.27 -17.56
N ALA A 662 -1.75 2.18 -17.78
CA ALA A 662 -0.85 1.39 -16.93
C ALA A 662 -0.35 2.09 -15.67
N ASN A 663 -0.57 3.40 -15.49
CA ASN A 663 0.08 4.15 -14.43
C ASN A 663 -0.77 4.33 -13.15
N HIS A 664 -1.98 3.78 -13.10
CA HIS A 664 -2.83 3.87 -11.90
C HIS A 664 -2.72 2.70 -10.94
N LEU A 665 -1.75 1.82 -11.19
CA LEU A 665 -1.57 0.59 -10.40
C LEU A 665 -0.35 0.67 -9.44
N ARG A 666 -0.11 1.84 -8.89
CA ARG A 666 0.88 2.02 -7.83
C ARG A 666 0.22 2.40 -6.53
#